data_98a6ce3bd95cc9e200ee1b9a07d8630b
#
_entry.id   98a6ce3bd95cc9e200ee1b9a07d8630b
#
_cell.length_a   1.000
_cell.length_b   1.000
_cell.length_c   1.000
_cell.angle_alpha   90.00
_cell.angle_beta   90.00
_cell.angle_gamma   90.00
#
_symmetry.space_group_name_H-M   'P 1'
#
loop_
_entity.id
_entity.type
_entity.pdbx_description
1 polymer ?
#
loop_
_entity_poly.entity_id
_entity_poly.type
_entity_poly.pdbx_seq_one_letter_code
_entity_poly.pdbx_strand_id
1 'polypeptide(L)'
;MSEDMNTGKRADSAIQDFHGVAGCWHLPNTTQDEFDATQRPSSWEEDGYTVTRINARTAPGCHDNCGLLAYVKDGKLEKIEGDPDNPYNQGRLCVRCLALPETVYHPNRLKYPMKRARADRGQDKWERISWDEAYDLIEREWRKIIDEYGGRAIAFCQGTGRDPLAYSYRLPFALGSGMIMSGFLSGQSCYLPRMLSTAMQLGDFCVADCSQFLVGRYDDPRWKCPEVIVQWGCNTVVSNSDGFLGHWIVECQKRGAKLITVDPRLTWMASKSDLWLQIRPGTDGALALAMGHVLIAEEIYDKEFVEAWCWNFEKYAEECREMTPERAGELCDLDPDDIRAAARMYAAADPGMMQWGLAIDQQHGGYQAGCAIMDLWLLTGNIDVPGGNVLCRNPWGVGQTWMEGWGNWEGMGGHGETERILPMDEGLDCGVTGDYALTTALQVPVPDEMPKAALKGEPWPIKSFMFQANNPLVNMGADPHLCYDAIMAADFNVAMDVMMTPTIQACCDVALPVCTFVERIGLTGFTMAYLGAMKPVIEPTGEQKTDLEFDREMLSRLRPETLEGIETEEDILNHWLRNSGMTYEDMAERTWAFPEWEYRKYEKGLLRADGEPGFNTMSGRLEFCSVVTDMLGADTTPHFVPPVESEISSPELLKDYPITFGSGARKWGFFHSEHRWAPSLRRIDPEPRIEIHPETAAEYGIADGDMVLVENMFGHFTQKARLTTTVRKNYVMADHGWWFPEENYGGRTERTFEPNPNCCVPLRPGPLGVAASYKSTLCRISKAPSTK
;
A
#
# COMPACT_ATOMS: atom_id res chain seq x y z
N MET A 1 14.55 -33.59 -29.82
CA MET A 1 13.43 -33.05 -29.02
C MET A 1 13.85 -31.66 -28.54
N SER A 2 13.96 -30.75 -29.46
CA SER A 2 14.39 -29.35 -29.22
C SER A 2 13.88 -28.49 -30.37
N GLU A 3 12.59 -28.44 -30.56
CA GLU A 3 11.87 -27.53 -31.48
C GLU A 3 10.43 -27.58 -31.03
N ASP A 4 10.02 -26.69 -30.13
CA ASP A 4 8.66 -26.21 -29.89
C ASP A 4 8.56 -25.58 -28.48
N MET A 5 9.50 -24.70 -28.17
CA MET A 5 9.25 -23.74 -27.11
C MET A 5 8.93 -22.38 -27.72
N ASN A 6 7.79 -22.28 -28.34
CA ASN A 6 7.13 -21.01 -28.54
C ASN A 6 6.39 -20.69 -27.23
N THR A 7 7.17 -20.30 -26.22
CA THR A 7 6.71 -20.10 -24.85
C THR A 7 5.66 -18.99 -24.72
N GLY A 8 5.64 -18.00 -25.61
CA GLY A 8 4.63 -16.94 -25.62
C GLY A 8 3.20 -17.44 -25.86
N LYS A 9 2.99 -18.31 -26.87
CA LYS A 9 1.64 -18.82 -27.18
C LYS A 9 1.07 -19.78 -26.14
N ARG A 10 1.92 -20.51 -25.40
CA ARG A 10 1.44 -21.39 -24.31
C ARG A 10 1.13 -20.61 -23.05
N ALA A 11 1.90 -19.57 -22.74
CA ALA A 11 1.59 -18.66 -21.64
C ALA A 11 0.30 -17.87 -21.92
N ASP A 12 0.13 -17.34 -23.13
CA ASP A 12 -1.09 -16.64 -23.53
C ASP A 12 -2.33 -17.53 -23.49
N SER A 13 -2.23 -18.83 -23.89
CA SER A 13 -3.39 -19.74 -23.81
C SER A 13 -3.68 -20.16 -22.36
N ALA A 14 -2.68 -20.35 -21.54
CA ALA A 14 -2.86 -20.69 -20.13
C ALA A 14 -3.42 -19.51 -19.33
N ILE A 15 -3.01 -18.28 -19.66
CA ILE A 15 -3.57 -17.06 -19.08
C ILE A 15 -4.99 -16.81 -19.60
N GLN A 16 -5.27 -17.12 -20.88
CA GLN A 16 -6.63 -17.02 -21.45
C GLN A 16 -7.59 -18.04 -20.85
N ASP A 17 -7.11 -19.23 -20.49
CA ASP A 17 -7.91 -20.26 -19.81
C ASP A 17 -8.03 -20.02 -18.29
N PHE A 18 -7.31 -19.03 -17.76
CA PHE A 18 -7.37 -18.62 -16.35
C PHE A 18 -8.57 -17.68 -16.09
N HIS A 19 -9.71 -18.04 -16.66
CA HIS A 19 -10.98 -17.31 -16.49
C HIS A 19 -11.56 -17.39 -15.08
N GLY A 20 -10.87 -18.06 -14.17
CA GLY A 20 -11.38 -18.36 -12.85
C GLY A 20 -11.27 -17.25 -11.82
N VAL A 21 -10.35 -16.27 -11.99
CA VAL A 21 -10.07 -15.31 -10.92
C VAL A 21 -11.01 -14.10 -10.96
N ALA A 22 -11.67 -13.85 -12.09
CA ALA A 22 -12.56 -12.70 -12.25
C ALA A 22 -14.01 -12.94 -11.86
N GLY A 23 -14.40 -14.19 -11.65
CA GLY A 23 -15.77 -14.47 -11.22
C GLY A 23 -16.09 -13.66 -9.97
N CYS A 24 -17.16 -12.89 -10.01
CA CYS A 24 -17.78 -12.42 -8.78
C CYS A 24 -17.92 -13.61 -7.85
N TRP A 25 -17.54 -13.50 -6.62
CA TRP A 25 -18.00 -14.43 -5.63
C TRP A 25 -19.52 -14.51 -5.73
N HIS A 26 -20.06 -15.70 -5.78
CA HIS A 26 -21.51 -15.93 -5.77
C HIS A 26 -22.09 -15.61 -4.38
N LEU A 27 -21.57 -14.55 -3.72
CA LEU A 27 -22.18 -14.04 -2.50
C LEU A 27 -23.49 -13.36 -2.88
N PRO A 28 -24.56 -13.61 -2.14
CA PRO A 28 -25.83 -12.91 -2.35
C PRO A 28 -25.60 -11.40 -2.31
N ASN A 29 -26.15 -10.69 -3.29
CA ASN A 29 -26.10 -9.22 -3.34
C ASN A 29 -27.11 -8.60 -2.34
N THR A 30 -27.15 -9.11 -1.11
CA THR A 30 -28.02 -8.57 -0.08
C THR A 30 -27.27 -7.56 0.76
N THR A 31 -27.73 -6.34 0.71
CA THR A 31 -27.47 -5.37 1.78
C THR A 31 -28.18 -5.91 3.01
N GLN A 32 -27.50 -5.98 4.17
CA GLN A 32 -28.21 -6.26 5.42
C GLN A 32 -29.25 -5.15 5.65
N ASP A 33 -30.54 -5.47 5.38
CA ASP A 33 -31.67 -4.55 5.60
C ASP A 33 -31.96 -4.29 7.09
N GLU A 34 -31.17 -4.86 7.99
CA GLU A 34 -31.31 -4.64 9.44
C GLU A 34 -31.00 -3.20 9.87
N PHE A 35 -30.52 -2.38 8.95
CA PHE A 35 -30.19 -0.99 9.22
C PHE A 35 -31.28 -0.07 8.68
N ASP A 36 -32.24 0.30 9.54
CA ASP A 36 -33.26 1.29 9.20
C ASP A 36 -32.64 2.69 9.09
N ALA A 37 -32.47 3.17 7.86
CA ALA A 37 -31.95 4.50 7.55
C ALA A 37 -32.80 5.61 8.21
N THR A 38 -34.08 5.35 8.49
CA THR A 38 -34.98 6.32 9.14
C THR A 38 -34.65 6.54 10.62
N GLN A 39 -33.99 5.58 11.27
CA GLN A 39 -33.55 5.69 12.65
C GLN A 39 -32.18 6.34 12.79
N ARG A 40 -31.46 6.52 11.68
CA ARG A 40 -30.11 7.08 11.67
C ARG A 40 -29.97 8.12 10.57
N PRO A 41 -30.32 9.38 10.83
CA PRO A 41 -30.24 10.42 9.82
C PRO A 41 -28.80 10.59 9.33
N SER A 42 -28.63 10.83 8.04
CA SER A 42 -27.34 11.15 7.45
C SER A 42 -26.86 12.57 7.75
N SER A 43 -27.80 13.45 8.17
CA SER A 43 -27.51 14.82 8.63
C SER A 43 -28.60 15.32 9.57
N TRP A 44 -28.23 16.17 10.55
CA TRP A 44 -29.17 16.79 11.52
C TRP A 44 -28.59 18.08 12.11
N GLU A 45 -29.44 18.85 12.80
CA GLU A 45 -29.03 20.04 13.54
C GLU A 45 -28.80 19.71 15.01
N GLU A 46 -27.67 20.12 15.57
CA GLU A 46 -27.28 19.89 16.97
C GLU A 46 -26.41 21.05 17.48
N ASP A 47 -26.81 21.70 18.56
CA ASP A 47 -26.07 22.82 19.20
C ASP A 47 -25.64 23.95 18.26
N GLY A 48 -26.42 24.18 17.20
CA GLY A 48 -26.16 25.22 16.19
C GLY A 48 -25.14 24.80 15.13
N TYR A 49 -24.88 23.51 15.03
CA TYR A 49 -24.12 22.87 13.95
C TYR A 49 -25.04 22.05 13.06
N THR A 50 -24.78 22.07 11.78
CA THR A 50 -25.23 21.01 10.90
C THR A 50 -24.22 19.87 11.04
N VAL A 51 -24.66 18.73 11.57
CA VAL A 51 -23.84 17.52 11.74
C VAL A 51 -24.14 16.57 10.59
N THR A 52 -23.10 16.12 9.88
CA THR A 52 -23.26 15.24 8.72
C THR A 52 -22.37 13.99 8.87
N ARG A 53 -22.95 12.82 8.63
CA ARG A 53 -22.23 11.53 8.58
C ARG A 53 -21.56 11.38 7.23
N ILE A 54 -20.27 11.07 7.24
CA ILE A 54 -19.48 10.76 6.04
C ILE A 54 -18.42 9.73 6.38
N ASN A 55 -17.71 9.23 5.37
CA ASN A 55 -16.57 8.36 5.54
C ASN A 55 -15.28 9.07 5.16
N ALA A 56 -14.21 8.77 5.93
CA ALA A 56 -12.89 9.30 5.67
C ALA A 56 -12.22 8.62 4.46
N ARG A 57 -11.55 9.41 3.66
CA ARG A 57 -10.67 8.93 2.57
C ARG A 57 -9.51 9.90 2.38
N THR A 58 -8.66 9.70 1.41
CA THR A 58 -7.71 10.72 0.94
C THR A 58 -8.43 11.69 0.00
N ALA A 59 -8.10 12.91 -0.11
CA ALA A 59 -7.04 13.70 0.49
C ALA A 59 -7.56 14.52 1.68
N PRO A 60 -6.71 14.74 2.68
CA PRO A 60 -5.44 14.11 3.01
C PRO A 60 -5.71 12.74 3.63
N GLY A 61 -4.73 11.83 3.59
CA GLY A 61 -5.10 10.69 3.98
C GLY A 61 -4.58 9.44 4.51
N CYS A 62 -5.44 8.46 4.46
CA CYS A 62 -5.09 7.09 4.77
C CYS A 62 -6.04 6.15 4.02
N HIS A 63 -5.79 4.85 4.08
CA HIS A 63 -6.59 3.85 3.39
C HIS A 63 -7.83 3.42 4.17
N ASP A 64 -7.89 3.76 5.47
CA ASP A 64 -9.00 3.38 6.31
C ASP A 64 -10.25 4.18 5.94
N ASN A 65 -11.38 3.52 6.00
CA ASN A 65 -12.68 4.04 5.66
C ASN A 65 -13.47 4.38 6.93
N CYS A 66 -12.87 5.11 7.88
CA CYS A 66 -13.52 5.41 9.15
C CYS A 66 -14.77 6.26 8.95
N GLY A 67 -15.89 5.86 9.57
CA GLY A 67 -17.09 6.68 9.69
C GLY A 67 -16.85 7.85 10.65
N LEU A 68 -17.28 9.05 10.23
CA LEU A 68 -17.10 10.27 11.00
C LEU A 68 -18.30 11.20 10.94
N LEU A 69 -18.40 12.06 11.94
CA LEU A 69 -19.36 13.15 12.09
C LEU A 69 -18.62 14.46 11.79
N ALA A 70 -19.08 15.18 10.77
CA ALA A 70 -18.54 16.50 10.42
C ALA A 70 -19.48 17.57 10.97
N TYR A 71 -18.95 18.48 11.77
CA TYR A 71 -19.69 19.57 12.42
C TYR A 71 -19.41 20.88 11.67
N VAL A 72 -20.41 21.38 10.99
CA VAL A 72 -20.34 22.58 10.16
C VAL A 72 -21.21 23.69 10.78
N LYS A 73 -20.63 24.88 10.90
CA LYS A 73 -21.32 26.09 11.34
C LYS A 73 -20.98 27.25 10.43
N ASP A 74 -22.00 28.00 9.99
CA ASP A 74 -21.84 29.11 9.08
C ASP A 74 -21.02 28.77 7.81
N GLY A 75 -21.22 27.54 7.27
CA GLY A 75 -20.50 27.02 6.11
C GLY A 75 -19.04 26.62 6.37
N LYS A 76 -18.60 26.60 7.63
CA LYS A 76 -17.23 26.26 8.03
C LYS A 76 -17.19 24.96 8.83
N LEU A 77 -16.34 24.03 8.43
CA LEU A 77 -16.02 22.83 9.20
C LEU A 77 -15.23 23.21 10.43
N GLU A 78 -15.81 23.05 11.61
CA GLU A 78 -15.17 23.41 12.87
C GLU A 78 -14.59 22.22 13.61
N LYS A 79 -15.23 21.05 13.48
CA LYS A 79 -14.90 19.86 14.26
C LYS A 79 -15.21 18.59 13.48
N ILE A 80 -14.45 17.53 13.77
CA ILE A 80 -14.71 16.14 13.33
C ILE A 80 -14.69 15.23 14.55
N GLU A 81 -15.61 14.26 14.60
CA GLU A 81 -15.65 13.19 15.58
C GLU A 81 -15.86 11.84 14.89
N GLY A 82 -15.54 10.74 15.55
CA GLY A 82 -15.86 9.41 15.03
C GLY A 82 -17.34 9.12 15.14
N ASP A 83 -17.93 8.52 14.11
CA ASP A 83 -19.32 8.08 14.15
C ASP A 83 -19.45 6.85 15.06
N PRO A 84 -20.16 6.96 16.22
CA PRO A 84 -20.33 5.85 17.15
C PRO A 84 -21.17 4.71 16.56
N ASP A 85 -22.03 5.03 15.58
CA ASP A 85 -22.90 4.04 14.94
C ASP A 85 -22.19 3.28 13.80
N ASN A 86 -21.01 3.73 13.36
CA ASN A 86 -20.26 3.01 12.35
C ASN A 86 -19.60 1.76 12.93
N PRO A 87 -19.95 0.53 12.47
CA PRO A 87 -19.42 -0.71 13.02
C PRO A 87 -17.91 -0.86 12.86
N TYR A 88 -17.33 -0.27 11.83
CA TYR A 88 -15.92 -0.41 11.49
C TYR A 88 -15.00 0.25 12.53
N ASN A 89 -15.17 1.52 12.81
CA ASN A 89 -14.34 2.27 13.77
C ASN A 89 -15.02 2.55 15.13
N GLN A 90 -16.33 2.34 15.26
CA GLN A 90 -17.06 2.42 16.52
C GLN A 90 -16.79 3.71 17.30
N GLY A 91 -16.89 4.86 16.63
CA GLY A 91 -16.63 6.18 17.19
C GLY A 91 -15.17 6.56 17.39
N ARG A 92 -14.20 5.69 17.03
CA ARG A 92 -12.77 5.97 17.20
C ARG A 92 -12.16 6.59 15.96
N LEU A 93 -11.40 7.65 16.15
CA LEU A 93 -10.60 8.28 15.09
C LEU A 93 -9.15 8.47 15.53
N CYS A 94 -8.23 8.39 14.59
CA CYS A 94 -6.85 8.78 14.84
C CYS A 94 -6.68 10.31 14.77
N VAL A 95 -5.58 10.80 15.32
CA VAL A 95 -5.27 12.24 15.38
C VAL A 95 -5.20 12.92 14.01
N ARG A 96 -4.92 12.16 12.94
CA ARG A 96 -4.86 12.68 11.56
C ARG A 96 -6.22 13.15 11.07
N CYS A 97 -7.28 12.34 11.25
CA CYS A 97 -8.64 12.75 10.93
C CYS A 97 -9.10 13.95 11.76
N LEU A 98 -8.79 13.94 13.08
CA LEU A 98 -9.16 15.05 13.96
C LEU A 98 -8.50 16.38 13.55
N ALA A 99 -7.33 16.32 12.91
CA ALA A 99 -6.61 17.51 12.42
C ALA A 99 -7.07 17.98 11.01
N LEU A 100 -8.08 17.37 10.41
CA LEU A 100 -8.53 17.72 9.05
C LEU A 100 -8.86 19.21 8.87
N PRO A 101 -9.53 19.93 9.82
CA PRO A 101 -9.77 21.35 9.67
C PRO A 101 -8.47 22.19 9.47
N GLU A 102 -7.35 21.74 10.09
CA GLU A 102 -6.04 22.39 9.90
C GLU A 102 -5.53 22.25 8.45
N THR A 103 -5.92 21.19 7.76
CA THR A 103 -5.61 20.99 6.34
C THR A 103 -6.54 21.79 5.45
N VAL A 104 -7.85 21.70 5.67
CA VAL A 104 -8.86 22.39 4.87
C VAL A 104 -8.60 23.90 4.82
N TYR A 105 -8.30 24.50 5.96
CA TYR A 105 -8.08 25.94 6.10
C TYR A 105 -6.62 26.36 6.17
N HIS A 106 -5.69 25.48 5.78
CA HIS A 106 -4.27 25.80 5.80
C HIS A 106 -3.97 26.99 4.85
N PRO A 107 -3.22 28.02 5.29
CA PRO A 107 -2.96 29.18 4.46
C PRO A 107 -2.18 28.85 3.17
N ASN A 108 -1.32 27.86 3.22
CA ASN A 108 -0.47 27.42 2.09
C ASN A 108 -1.11 26.28 1.27
N ARG A 109 -2.39 25.96 1.50
CA ARG A 109 -3.11 24.99 0.68
C ARG A 109 -3.23 25.52 -0.76
N LEU A 110 -3.03 24.65 -1.74
CA LEU A 110 -3.27 24.97 -3.15
C LEU A 110 -4.75 25.33 -3.36
N LYS A 111 -5.02 26.49 -3.97
CA LYS A 111 -6.37 27.04 -4.12
C LYS A 111 -6.79 27.26 -5.56
N TYR A 112 -5.84 27.33 -6.47
CA TYR A 112 -6.05 27.57 -7.90
C TYR A 112 -4.95 26.92 -8.73
N PRO A 113 -5.21 26.62 -10.00
CA PRO A 113 -4.18 26.12 -10.91
C PRO A 113 -3.06 27.13 -11.09
N MET A 114 -1.84 26.62 -11.23
CA MET A 114 -0.65 27.43 -11.45
C MET A 114 0.25 26.77 -12.49
N LYS A 115 0.95 27.60 -13.26
CA LYS A 115 1.98 27.16 -14.22
C LYS A 115 3.29 27.90 -14.02
N ARG A 116 4.35 27.34 -14.56
CA ARG A 116 5.65 27.99 -14.78
C ARG A 116 6.35 27.42 -16.01
N ALA A 117 7.35 28.10 -16.50
CA ALA A 117 8.18 27.58 -17.60
C ALA A 117 9.10 26.44 -17.09
N ARG A 118 9.38 25.45 -17.95
CA ARG A 118 10.32 24.36 -17.64
C ARG A 118 11.68 24.87 -17.13
N ALA A 119 12.20 25.95 -17.72
CA ALA A 119 13.46 26.56 -17.31
C ALA A 119 13.42 27.16 -15.88
N ASP A 120 12.24 27.37 -15.32
CA ASP A 120 12.01 27.92 -13.99
C ASP A 120 11.68 26.84 -12.93
N ARG A 121 11.78 25.55 -13.29
CA ARG A 121 11.66 24.45 -12.31
C ARG A 121 12.62 24.69 -11.15
N GLY A 122 12.17 24.43 -9.91
CA GLY A 122 12.91 24.70 -8.70
C GLY A 122 12.91 26.17 -8.27
N GLN A 123 12.32 27.09 -9.04
CA GLN A 123 12.20 28.49 -8.66
C GLN A 123 10.73 28.80 -8.31
N ASP A 124 10.52 29.74 -7.38
CA ASP A 124 9.16 30.18 -7.00
C ASP A 124 8.62 31.21 -8.00
N LYS A 125 8.46 30.79 -9.26
CA LYS A 125 7.97 31.62 -10.37
C LYS A 125 6.63 31.11 -10.88
N TRP A 126 5.73 30.81 -9.95
CA TRP A 126 4.41 30.35 -10.30
C TRP A 126 3.50 31.48 -10.74
N GLU A 127 2.75 31.25 -11.83
CA GLU A 127 1.71 32.12 -12.38
C GLU A 127 0.36 31.42 -12.20
N ARG A 128 -0.60 32.10 -11.56
CA ARG A 128 -1.98 31.58 -11.48
C ARG A 128 -2.61 31.62 -12.88
N ILE A 129 -3.30 30.54 -13.22
CA ILE A 129 -4.08 30.39 -14.45
C ILE A 129 -5.48 29.88 -14.12
N SER A 130 -6.39 29.92 -15.09
CA SER A 130 -7.69 29.28 -14.99
C SER A 130 -7.57 27.77 -15.21
N TRP A 131 -8.61 27.01 -14.85
CA TRP A 131 -8.69 25.60 -15.17
C TRP A 131 -8.70 25.34 -16.68
N ASP A 132 -9.42 26.16 -17.46
CA ASP A 132 -9.44 26.03 -18.92
C ASP A 132 -8.03 26.21 -19.52
N GLU A 133 -7.30 27.24 -19.05
CA GLU A 133 -5.89 27.43 -19.45
C GLU A 133 -4.99 26.25 -19.04
N ALA A 134 -5.24 25.65 -17.86
CA ALA A 134 -4.50 24.47 -17.40
C ALA A 134 -4.79 23.27 -18.30
N TYR A 135 -6.05 22.98 -18.57
CA TYR A 135 -6.46 21.89 -19.46
C TYR A 135 -5.93 22.06 -20.88
N ASP A 136 -6.05 23.27 -21.46
CA ASP A 136 -5.53 23.58 -22.80
C ASP A 136 -4.01 23.39 -22.86
N LEU A 137 -3.30 23.77 -21.81
CA LEU A 137 -1.85 23.58 -21.71
C LEU A 137 -1.48 22.09 -21.63
N ILE A 138 -2.14 21.33 -20.74
CA ILE A 138 -1.87 19.89 -20.55
C ILE A 138 -2.23 19.12 -21.82
N GLU A 139 -3.41 19.36 -22.40
CA GLU A 139 -3.81 18.74 -23.67
C GLU A 139 -2.79 18.98 -24.76
N ARG A 140 -2.37 20.22 -24.96
CA ARG A 140 -1.40 20.58 -26.00
C ARG A 140 -0.06 19.89 -25.83
N GLU A 141 0.48 19.87 -24.61
CA GLU A 141 1.79 19.24 -24.35
C GLU A 141 1.71 17.72 -24.41
N TRP A 142 0.64 17.12 -23.88
CA TRP A 142 0.46 15.68 -23.96
C TRP A 142 0.19 15.19 -25.39
N ARG A 143 -0.58 15.91 -26.21
CA ARG A 143 -0.76 15.57 -27.63
C ARG A 143 0.58 15.53 -28.38
N LYS A 144 1.45 16.51 -28.17
CA LYS A 144 2.80 16.50 -28.77
C LYS A 144 3.59 15.25 -28.38
N ILE A 145 3.56 14.90 -27.11
CA ILE A 145 4.27 13.71 -26.59
C ILE A 145 3.65 12.44 -27.17
N ILE A 146 2.32 12.34 -27.19
CA ILE A 146 1.61 11.17 -27.74
C ILE A 146 1.89 11.02 -29.24
N ASP A 147 1.84 12.11 -30.01
CA ASP A 147 2.08 12.10 -31.45
C ASP A 147 3.53 11.69 -31.80
N GLU A 148 4.51 12.07 -30.97
CA GLU A 148 5.93 11.81 -31.26
C GLU A 148 6.42 10.48 -30.65
N TYR A 149 5.97 10.12 -29.45
CA TYR A 149 6.52 9.00 -28.68
C TYR A 149 5.47 7.94 -28.29
N GLY A 150 4.18 8.19 -28.54
CA GLY A 150 3.08 7.38 -28.03
C GLY A 150 2.71 7.68 -26.58
N GLY A 151 1.50 7.26 -26.16
CA GLY A 151 0.99 7.50 -24.80
C GLY A 151 1.85 6.91 -23.70
N ARG A 152 2.57 5.82 -23.99
CA ARG A 152 3.51 5.18 -23.05
C ARG A 152 4.66 6.10 -22.58
N ALA A 153 4.88 7.23 -23.25
CA ALA A 153 5.87 8.22 -22.83
C ALA A 153 5.37 9.15 -21.70
N ILE A 154 4.14 8.98 -21.24
CA ILE A 154 3.57 9.69 -20.08
C ILE A 154 3.50 8.70 -18.91
N ALA A 155 4.20 8.98 -17.81
CA ALA A 155 4.17 8.17 -16.60
C ALA A 155 3.20 8.77 -15.57
N PHE A 156 2.25 7.96 -15.11
CA PHE A 156 1.27 8.34 -14.10
C PHE A 156 1.72 7.84 -12.73
N CYS A 157 2.20 8.74 -11.89
CA CYS A 157 2.68 8.46 -10.55
C CYS A 157 1.57 8.74 -9.54
N GLN A 158 1.00 7.68 -8.99
CA GLN A 158 -0.15 7.80 -8.11
C GLN A 158 0.21 7.36 -6.69
N GLY A 159 -0.27 8.12 -5.71
CA GLY A 159 -0.24 7.71 -4.31
C GLY A 159 -1.40 6.77 -4.03
N THR A 160 -1.15 5.74 -3.26
CA THR A 160 -2.20 4.80 -2.85
C THR A 160 -3.26 5.50 -2.01
N GLY A 161 -4.50 5.11 -2.20
CA GLY A 161 -5.61 5.52 -1.33
C GLY A 161 -6.43 6.72 -1.80
N ARG A 162 -6.09 7.41 -2.88
CA ARG A 162 -6.99 8.40 -3.53
C ARG A 162 -7.91 7.73 -4.55
N ASP A 163 -8.96 8.46 -4.95
CA ASP A 163 -9.88 8.00 -6.01
C ASP A 163 -9.17 7.63 -7.30
N PRO A 164 -8.09 8.31 -7.71
CA PRO A 164 -7.32 7.86 -8.85
C PRO A 164 -6.94 6.39 -8.79
N LEU A 165 -6.63 5.83 -7.63
CA LEU A 165 -6.32 4.41 -7.57
C LEU A 165 -7.52 3.53 -7.94
N ALA A 166 -8.72 4.01 -7.70
CA ALA A 166 -9.95 3.31 -8.06
C ALA A 166 -10.42 3.61 -9.49
N TYR A 167 -10.04 4.75 -10.07
CA TYR A 167 -10.51 5.21 -11.38
C TYR A 167 -9.39 5.59 -12.35
N SER A 168 -8.22 5.89 -11.85
CA SER A 168 -7.12 6.52 -12.56
C SER A 168 -6.46 5.67 -13.64
N TYR A 169 -6.76 4.40 -13.68
CA TYR A 169 -6.24 3.55 -14.77
C TYR A 169 -6.92 3.88 -16.11
N ARG A 170 -8.13 4.44 -16.09
CA ARG A 170 -8.87 4.74 -17.31
C ARG A 170 -8.17 5.80 -18.15
N LEU A 171 -7.74 6.91 -17.56
CA LEU A 171 -7.04 7.98 -18.28
C LEU A 171 -5.71 7.48 -18.89
N PRO A 172 -4.75 6.90 -18.12
CA PRO A 172 -3.52 6.40 -18.72
C PRO A 172 -3.75 5.33 -19.78
N PHE A 173 -4.61 4.35 -19.56
CA PHE A 173 -4.89 3.31 -20.54
C PHE A 173 -5.54 3.84 -21.80
N ALA A 174 -6.50 4.76 -21.68
CA ALA A 174 -7.11 5.41 -22.82
C ALA A 174 -6.08 6.19 -23.65
N LEU A 175 -5.00 6.68 -23.05
CA LEU A 175 -3.89 7.34 -23.74
C LEU A 175 -2.85 6.37 -24.30
N GLY A 176 -2.94 5.08 -23.99
CA GLY A 176 -1.95 4.06 -24.36
C GLY A 176 -0.75 4.00 -23.43
N SER A 177 -0.92 4.42 -22.16
CA SER A 177 0.12 4.35 -21.14
C SER A 177 -0.20 3.25 -20.12
N GLY A 178 0.66 2.24 -20.03
CA GLY A 178 0.67 1.29 -18.93
C GLY A 178 1.59 1.71 -17.76
N MET A 179 2.20 2.89 -17.83
CA MET A 179 3.13 3.41 -16.82
C MET A 179 2.39 4.01 -15.63
N ILE A 180 1.67 3.14 -14.89
CA ILE A 180 0.91 3.51 -13.69
C ILE A 180 1.60 2.88 -12.49
N MET A 181 2.07 3.69 -11.55
CA MET A 181 2.88 3.21 -10.44
C MET A 181 2.86 4.14 -9.24
N SER A 182 3.29 3.61 -8.10
CA SER A 182 3.48 4.37 -6.87
C SER A 182 4.76 5.21 -6.90
N GLY A 183 4.88 6.12 -7.86
CA GLY A 183 6.07 6.96 -8.04
C GLY A 183 7.33 6.14 -8.29
N PHE A 184 8.42 6.51 -7.62
CA PHE A 184 9.70 5.80 -7.68
C PHE A 184 9.90 4.82 -6.51
N LEU A 185 8.83 4.23 -6.00
CA LEU A 185 8.90 3.24 -4.93
C LEU A 185 9.53 1.95 -5.44
N SER A 186 10.77 1.70 -5.05
CA SER A 186 11.54 0.54 -5.49
C SER A 186 10.77 -0.76 -5.27
N GLY A 187 10.72 -1.61 -6.29
CA GLY A 187 10.01 -2.90 -6.28
C GLY A 187 8.53 -2.79 -5.96
N GLN A 188 7.92 -1.61 -6.11
CA GLN A 188 6.55 -1.33 -5.66
C GLN A 188 6.26 -1.87 -4.25
N SER A 189 7.23 -1.74 -3.34
CA SER A 189 7.28 -2.35 -2.01
C SER A 189 6.32 -1.70 -1.00
N CYS A 190 5.07 -1.48 -1.45
CA CYS A 190 3.95 -1.05 -0.64
C CYS A 190 2.73 -1.93 -0.94
N TYR A 191 2.62 -3.05 -0.24
CA TYR A 191 1.59 -4.07 -0.34
C TYR A 191 1.66 -4.96 -1.59
N LEU A 192 2.20 -4.52 -2.73
CA LEU A 192 2.23 -5.33 -3.95
C LEU A 192 2.93 -6.69 -3.77
N PRO A 193 4.10 -6.82 -3.12
CA PRO A 193 4.72 -8.13 -2.92
C PRO A 193 3.82 -9.11 -2.17
N ARG A 194 3.21 -8.70 -1.04
CA ARG A 194 2.27 -9.53 -0.28
C ARG A 194 0.96 -9.77 -1.04
N MET A 195 0.47 -8.77 -1.77
CA MET A 195 -0.73 -8.89 -2.60
C MET A 195 -0.53 -9.93 -3.70
N LEU A 196 0.60 -9.88 -4.40
CA LEU A 196 0.92 -10.88 -5.42
C LEU A 196 1.11 -12.27 -4.81
N SER A 197 1.75 -12.40 -3.64
CA SER A 197 1.88 -13.71 -2.99
C SER A 197 0.50 -14.31 -2.65
N THR A 198 -0.42 -13.52 -2.06
CA THR A 198 -1.78 -14.01 -1.77
C THR A 198 -2.57 -14.31 -3.04
N ALA A 199 -2.53 -13.44 -4.05
CA ALA A 199 -3.23 -13.67 -5.30
C ALA A 199 -2.73 -14.94 -6.03
N MET A 200 -1.41 -15.16 -6.06
CA MET A 200 -0.82 -16.29 -6.77
C MET A 200 -1.01 -17.63 -6.05
N GLN A 201 -1.00 -17.66 -4.72
CA GLN A 201 -1.10 -18.90 -3.96
C GLN A 201 -2.49 -19.19 -3.41
N LEU A 202 -3.28 -18.15 -3.08
CA LEU A 202 -4.62 -18.30 -2.51
C LEU A 202 -5.73 -17.98 -3.53
N GLY A 203 -5.37 -17.36 -4.65
CA GLY A 203 -6.32 -16.93 -5.69
C GLY A 203 -7.09 -15.66 -5.34
N ASP A 204 -6.80 -15.01 -4.20
CA ASP A 204 -7.46 -13.79 -3.78
C ASP A 204 -6.69 -13.03 -2.68
N PHE A 205 -7.17 -11.84 -2.30
CA PHE A 205 -6.69 -11.14 -1.11
C PHE A 205 -7.05 -11.89 0.15
N CYS A 206 -6.14 -11.87 1.13
CA CYS A 206 -6.38 -12.48 2.42
C CYS A 206 -5.95 -11.52 3.54
N VAL A 207 -6.84 -11.26 4.49
CA VAL A 207 -6.61 -10.33 5.60
C VAL A 207 -6.99 -10.97 6.94
N ALA A 208 -6.42 -10.43 8.01
CA ALA A 208 -6.76 -10.83 9.38
C ALA A 208 -8.22 -10.49 9.73
N ASP A 209 -8.94 -11.40 10.38
CA ASP A 209 -10.35 -11.22 10.77
C ASP A 209 -10.50 -10.83 12.24
N CYS A 210 -10.74 -9.55 12.46
CA CYS A 210 -11.17 -9.01 13.76
C CYS A 210 -12.67 -8.65 13.78
N SER A 211 -13.52 -9.43 13.14
CA SER A 211 -14.97 -9.21 12.99
C SER A 211 -15.38 -8.01 12.12
N GLN A 212 -14.46 -7.37 11.43
CA GLN A 212 -14.73 -6.13 10.66
C GLN A 212 -15.69 -6.32 9.49
N PHE A 213 -15.93 -7.54 9.05
CA PHE A 213 -16.86 -7.89 7.97
C PHE A 213 -18.31 -8.05 8.45
N LEU A 214 -18.54 -7.97 9.74
CA LEU A 214 -19.83 -8.20 10.38
C LEU A 214 -20.35 -6.93 11.06
N VAL A 215 -21.59 -6.55 10.81
CA VAL A 215 -22.22 -5.37 11.44
C VAL A 215 -22.27 -5.53 12.95
N GLY A 216 -22.58 -6.74 13.46
CA GLY A 216 -22.59 -7.06 14.87
C GLY A 216 -21.21 -7.12 15.55
N ARG A 217 -20.14 -7.04 14.77
CA ARG A 217 -18.76 -7.05 15.24
C ARG A 217 -18.48 -8.24 16.16
N TYR A 218 -17.85 -7.97 17.29
CA TYR A 218 -17.40 -8.95 18.28
C TYR A 218 -18.55 -9.72 18.97
N ASP A 219 -19.79 -9.26 18.82
CA ASP A 219 -20.99 -9.86 19.40
C ASP A 219 -21.76 -10.71 18.36
N ASP A 220 -21.33 -10.74 17.11
CA ASP A 220 -21.91 -11.58 16.07
C ASP A 220 -21.57 -13.06 16.34
N PRO A 221 -22.58 -13.96 16.46
CA PRO A 221 -22.38 -15.36 16.83
C PRO A 221 -21.60 -16.16 15.77
N ARG A 222 -21.46 -15.64 14.55
CA ARG A 222 -20.68 -16.26 13.48
C ARG A 222 -19.17 -16.05 13.66
N TRP A 223 -18.77 -15.02 14.42
CA TRP A 223 -17.36 -14.73 14.66
C TRP A 223 -16.81 -15.44 15.90
N LYS A 224 -15.55 -15.86 15.82
CA LYS A 224 -14.80 -16.43 16.93
C LYS A 224 -13.56 -15.59 17.19
N CYS A 225 -13.33 -15.19 18.45
CA CYS A 225 -12.13 -14.46 18.79
C CYS A 225 -10.88 -15.34 18.55
N PRO A 226 -9.82 -14.84 17.87
CA PRO A 226 -8.58 -15.60 17.75
C PRO A 226 -7.99 -15.91 19.13
N GLU A 227 -7.49 -17.12 19.30
CA GLU A 227 -6.78 -17.52 20.52
C GLU A 227 -5.35 -16.98 20.52
N VAL A 228 -4.73 -16.90 19.33
CA VAL A 228 -3.39 -16.36 19.12
C VAL A 228 -3.40 -15.40 17.94
N ILE A 229 -2.79 -14.24 18.12
CA ILE A 229 -2.55 -13.24 17.09
C ILE A 229 -1.05 -13.12 16.88
N VAL A 230 -0.58 -13.26 15.64
CA VAL A 230 0.79 -12.96 15.26
C VAL A 230 0.82 -11.60 14.58
N GLN A 231 1.53 -10.64 15.17
CA GLN A 231 1.84 -9.33 14.57
C GLN A 231 3.21 -9.40 13.93
N TRP A 232 3.27 -9.49 12.60
CA TRP A 232 4.52 -9.69 11.87
C TRP A 232 4.91 -8.46 11.06
N GLY A 233 5.99 -7.79 11.46
CA GLY A 233 6.53 -6.63 10.76
C GLY A 233 5.56 -5.46 10.65
N CYS A 234 4.65 -5.31 11.61
CA CYS A 234 3.66 -4.24 11.65
C CYS A 234 3.45 -3.71 13.08
N ASN A 235 3.12 -2.42 13.16
CA ASN A 235 2.77 -1.75 14.42
C ASN A 235 1.39 -1.11 14.26
N THR A 236 0.35 -1.95 14.19
CA THR A 236 -1.02 -1.55 13.82
C THR A 236 -1.59 -0.47 14.73
N VAL A 237 -1.27 -0.48 16.03
CA VAL A 237 -1.73 0.54 16.99
C VAL A 237 -1.22 1.94 16.64
N VAL A 238 -0.08 2.05 15.97
CA VAL A 238 0.47 3.34 15.50
C VAL A 238 0.07 3.64 14.07
N SER A 239 0.13 2.65 13.20
CA SER A 239 -0.07 2.88 11.76
C SER A 239 -1.53 3.00 11.37
N ASN A 240 -2.44 2.18 11.90
CA ASN A 240 -3.84 2.08 11.47
C ASN A 240 -3.91 2.14 9.95
N SER A 241 -3.54 1.10 9.26
CA SER A 241 -3.41 1.15 7.82
C SER A 241 -3.82 -0.14 7.14
N ASP A 242 -3.99 -0.04 5.82
CA ASP A 242 -4.33 -1.16 4.96
C ASP A 242 -5.69 -1.80 5.33
N GLY A 243 -6.67 -0.93 5.71
CA GLY A 243 -8.00 -1.36 6.12
C GLY A 243 -8.05 -2.06 7.47
N PHE A 244 -7.03 -1.88 8.32
CA PHE A 244 -6.93 -2.53 9.62
C PHE A 244 -6.62 -1.53 10.75
N LEU A 245 -7.50 -1.48 11.75
CA LEU A 245 -7.38 -0.56 12.87
C LEU A 245 -6.73 -1.24 14.08
N GLY A 246 -5.70 -0.60 14.64
CA GLY A 246 -4.92 -1.18 15.74
C GLY A 246 -5.73 -1.49 17.00
N HIS A 247 -6.81 -0.77 17.26
CA HIS A 247 -7.66 -1.05 18.42
C HIS A 247 -8.36 -2.41 18.33
N TRP A 248 -8.51 -3.00 17.14
CA TRP A 248 -9.10 -4.35 17.02
C TRP A 248 -8.25 -5.42 17.68
N ILE A 249 -6.92 -5.32 17.57
CA ILE A 249 -6.01 -6.23 18.29
C ILE A 249 -6.20 -6.09 19.79
N VAL A 250 -6.29 -4.84 20.27
CA VAL A 250 -6.54 -4.57 21.71
C VAL A 250 -7.87 -5.17 22.16
N GLU A 251 -8.92 -5.09 21.35
CA GLU A 251 -10.22 -5.69 21.67
C GLU A 251 -10.15 -7.23 21.67
N CYS A 252 -9.40 -7.86 20.79
CA CYS A 252 -9.15 -9.30 20.84
C CYS A 252 -8.35 -9.70 22.09
N GLN A 253 -7.29 -8.96 22.45
CA GLN A 253 -6.53 -9.21 23.69
C GLN A 253 -7.40 -9.09 24.95
N LYS A 254 -8.33 -8.12 25.01
CA LYS A 254 -9.30 -8.01 26.11
C LYS A 254 -10.21 -9.23 26.21
N ARG A 255 -10.41 -9.96 25.13
CA ARG A 255 -11.19 -11.21 25.06
C ARG A 255 -10.36 -12.46 25.28
N GLY A 256 -9.06 -12.30 25.58
CA GLY A 256 -8.16 -13.38 25.95
C GLY A 256 -7.20 -13.83 24.86
N ALA A 257 -7.19 -13.18 23.68
CA ALA A 257 -6.23 -13.50 22.64
C ALA A 257 -4.79 -13.26 23.13
N LYS A 258 -3.92 -14.25 22.95
CA LYS A 258 -2.47 -14.13 23.14
C LYS A 258 -1.84 -13.44 21.94
N LEU A 259 -0.69 -12.80 22.16
CA LEU A 259 0.01 -12.05 21.14
C LEU A 259 1.45 -12.55 20.98
N ILE A 260 1.82 -12.87 19.74
CA ILE A 260 3.20 -13.03 19.29
C ILE A 260 3.54 -11.80 18.45
N THR A 261 4.67 -11.15 18.72
CA THR A 261 5.13 -10.03 17.88
C THR A 261 6.50 -10.34 17.28
N VAL A 262 6.62 -10.22 15.96
CA VAL A 262 7.89 -10.31 15.21
C VAL A 262 8.25 -8.89 14.74
N ASP A 263 9.20 -8.26 15.41
CA ASP A 263 9.63 -6.88 15.13
C ASP A 263 11.04 -6.65 15.71
N PRO A 264 11.98 -6.03 14.98
CA PRO A 264 13.31 -5.71 15.50
C PRO A 264 13.30 -4.67 16.62
N ARG A 265 12.18 -3.99 16.83
CA ARG A 265 12.00 -2.90 17.80
C ARG A 265 11.02 -3.34 18.90
N LEU A 266 11.30 -2.91 20.12
CA LEU A 266 10.32 -3.01 21.22
C LEU A 266 9.21 -1.99 21.00
N THR A 267 8.26 -2.35 20.16
CA THR A 267 7.05 -1.54 19.90
C THR A 267 6.07 -1.65 21.07
N TRP A 268 5.01 -0.83 21.05
CA TRP A 268 3.93 -0.99 22.04
C TRP A 268 3.35 -2.41 22.00
N MET A 269 3.13 -2.95 20.79
CA MET A 269 2.62 -4.31 20.62
C MET A 269 3.61 -5.34 21.19
N ALA A 270 4.88 -5.24 20.86
CA ALA A 270 5.94 -6.13 21.40
C ALA A 270 5.99 -6.10 22.94
N SER A 271 5.80 -4.93 23.55
CA SER A 271 5.77 -4.79 25.02
C SER A 271 4.55 -5.44 25.70
N LYS A 272 3.53 -5.82 24.91
CA LYS A 272 2.28 -6.47 25.37
C LYS A 272 2.14 -7.90 24.88
N SER A 273 3.16 -8.41 24.19
CA SER A 273 3.17 -9.77 23.66
C SER A 273 3.45 -10.80 24.74
N ASP A 274 2.85 -11.97 24.59
CA ASP A 274 3.22 -13.18 25.33
C ASP A 274 4.58 -13.71 24.87
N LEU A 275 4.92 -13.48 23.58
CA LEU A 275 6.23 -13.80 23.02
C LEU A 275 6.64 -12.72 22.03
N TRP A 276 7.84 -12.16 22.19
CA TRP A 276 8.43 -11.18 21.28
C TRP A 276 9.69 -11.74 20.64
N LEU A 277 9.67 -11.88 19.32
CA LEU A 277 10.80 -12.29 18.50
C LEU A 277 11.49 -11.04 17.94
N GLN A 278 12.61 -10.65 18.56
CA GLN A 278 13.40 -9.48 18.13
C GLN A 278 14.29 -9.82 16.93
N ILE A 279 13.65 -10.07 15.80
CA ILE A 279 14.26 -10.56 14.58
C ILE A 279 15.35 -9.62 14.02
N ARG A 280 16.39 -10.19 13.41
CA ARG A 280 17.30 -9.44 12.52
C ARG A 280 16.53 -9.01 11.27
N PRO A 281 16.56 -7.72 10.88
CA PRO A 281 15.85 -7.24 9.68
C PRO A 281 16.25 -8.00 8.42
N GLY A 282 15.27 -8.39 7.60
CA GLY A 282 15.50 -9.10 6.35
C GLY A 282 15.61 -10.62 6.44
N THR A 283 15.31 -11.19 7.60
CA THR A 283 15.39 -12.66 7.79
C THR A 283 14.03 -13.31 8.06
N ASP A 284 12.94 -12.61 7.74
CA ASP A 284 11.57 -13.06 7.97
C ASP A 284 11.26 -14.40 7.28
N GLY A 285 11.75 -14.60 6.05
CA GLY A 285 11.58 -15.86 5.32
C GLY A 285 12.25 -17.04 6.03
N ALA A 286 13.43 -16.84 6.63
CA ALA A 286 14.11 -17.90 7.40
C ALA A 286 13.33 -18.28 8.66
N LEU A 287 12.79 -17.28 9.39
CA LEU A 287 11.94 -17.52 10.56
C LEU A 287 10.67 -18.28 10.18
N ALA A 288 9.98 -17.86 9.12
CA ALA A 288 8.74 -18.50 8.69
C ALA A 288 8.95 -19.96 8.25
N LEU A 289 10.00 -20.23 7.47
CA LEU A 289 10.36 -21.60 7.08
C LEU A 289 10.73 -22.48 8.30
N ALA A 290 11.44 -21.92 9.30
CA ALA A 290 11.76 -22.64 10.51
C ALA A 290 10.53 -22.94 11.38
N MET A 291 9.56 -22.02 11.43
CA MET A 291 8.27 -22.31 12.05
C MET A 291 7.54 -23.42 11.29
N GLY A 292 7.53 -23.37 9.95
CA GLY A 292 7.03 -24.45 9.10
C GLY A 292 7.74 -25.80 9.37
N HIS A 293 9.07 -25.78 9.50
CA HIS A 293 9.85 -26.95 9.89
C HIS A 293 9.34 -27.59 11.19
N VAL A 294 9.12 -26.77 12.23
CA VAL A 294 8.61 -27.27 13.52
C VAL A 294 7.23 -27.90 13.35
N LEU A 295 6.32 -27.26 12.64
CA LEU A 295 4.97 -27.78 12.42
C LEU A 295 4.99 -29.14 11.71
N ILE A 296 5.84 -29.28 10.71
CA ILE A 296 5.96 -30.49 9.90
C ILE A 296 6.72 -31.60 10.65
N ALA A 297 7.87 -31.29 11.24
CA ALA A 297 8.70 -32.29 11.93
C ALA A 297 8.06 -32.85 13.20
N GLU A 298 7.27 -32.04 13.91
CA GLU A 298 6.51 -32.45 15.08
C GLU A 298 5.12 -33.02 14.76
N GLU A 299 4.76 -33.00 13.46
CA GLU A 299 3.45 -33.46 12.99
C GLU A 299 2.24 -32.74 13.62
N ILE A 300 2.40 -31.44 13.95
CA ILE A 300 1.38 -30.60 14.61
C ILE A 300 0.65 -29.65 13.64
N TYR A 301 0.79 -29.84 12.34
CA TYR A 301 0.01 -29.14 11.32
C TYR A 301 -1.33 -29.86 11.05
N ASP A 302 -2.28 -29.17 10.45
CA ASP A 302 -3.58 -29.75 10.06
C ASP A 302 -3.45 -30.62 8.81
N LYS A 303 -3.16 -31.91 9.02
CA LYS A 303 -2.95 -32.89 7.94
C LYS A 303 -4.21 -33.06 7.06
N GLU A 304 -5.39 -33.06 7.67
CA GLU A 304 -6.64 -33.24 6.94
C GLU A 304 -6.92 -32.05 6.02
N PHE A 305 -6.70 -30.83 6.51
CA PHE A 305 -6.84 -29.63 5.71
C PHE A 305 -5.82 -29.60 4.55
N VAL A 306 -4.55 -29.86 4.85
CA VAL A 306 -3.48 -29.86 3.84
C VAL A 306 -3.73 -30.89 2.75
N GLU A 307 -4.13 -32.13 3.11
CA GLU A 307 -4.43 -33.19 2.15
C GLU A 307 -5.66 -32.83 1.27
N ALA A 308 -6.71 -32.28 1.87
CA ALA A 308 -7.94 -31.96 1.18
C ALA A 308 -7.83 -30.71 0.29
N TRP A 309 -7.18 -29.66 0.78
CA TRP A 309 -7.30 -28.33 0.19
C TRP A 309 -6.01 -27.72 -0.31
N CYS A 310 -4.82 -28.31 -0.08
CA CYS A 310 -3.54 -27.75 -0.51
C CYS A 310 -2.92 -28.50 -1.69
N TRP A 311 -2.03 -27.84 -2.39
CA TRP A 311 -1.25 -28.32 -3.53
C TRP A 311 0.24 -28.03 -3.33
N ASN A 312 1.11 -28.91 -3.85
CA ASN A 312 2.58 -28.79 -3.79
C ASN A 312 3.17 -28.75 -2.37
N PHE A 313 2.51 -29.40 -1.41
CA PHE A 313 3.02 -29.48 -0.03
C PHE A 313 4.44 -30.05 0.08
N GLU A 314 4.77 -31.10 -0.68
CA GLU A 314 6.08 -31.77 -0.61
C GLU A 314 7.24 -30.84 -0.99
N LYS A 315 7.04 -29.99 -2.00
CA LYS A 315 8.04 -29.02 -2.43
C LYS A 315 8.34 -27.99 -1.33
N TYR A 316 7.32 -27.49 -0.66
CA TYR A 316 7.47 -26.62 0.50
C TYR A 316 8.07 -27.31 1.72
N ALA A 317 7.65 -28.55 1.99
CA ALA A 317 8.19 -29.33 3.11
C ALA A 317 9.70 -29.62 2.94
N GLU A 318 10.19 -29.73 1.70
CA GLU A 318 11.61 -29.89 1.41
C GLU A 318 12.40 -28.63 1.79
N GLU A 319 11.91 -27.45 1.44
CA GLU A 319 12.50 -26.17 1.85
C GLU A 319 12.50 -25.98 3.38
N CYS A 320 11.39 -26.33 4.02
CA CYS A 320 11.31 -26.28 5.48
C CYS A 320 12.29 -27.23 6.16
N ARG A 321 12.56 -28.42 5.57
CA ARG A 321 13.50 -29.41 6.15
C ARG A 321 14.90 -28.88 6.30
N GLU A 322 15.34 -28.04 5.36
CA GLU A 322 16.65 -27.41 5.35
C GLU A 322 16.76 -26.21 6.31
N MET A 323 15.65 -25.62 6.75
CA MET A 323 15.62 -24.46 7.63
C MET A 323 15.22 -24.87 9.06
N THR A 324 16.14 -25.49 9.79
CA THR A 324 15.89 -25.87 11.20
C THR A 324 15.83 -24.64 12.11
N PRO A 325 15.19 -24.71 13.30
CA PRO A 325 15.21 -23.63 14.28
C PRO A 325 16.62 -23.16 14.67
N GLU A 326 17.60 -24.06 14.73
CA GLU A 326 19.00 -23.72 15.00
C GLU A 326 19.59 -22.85 13.89
N ARG A 327 19.42 -23.27 12.63
CA ARG A 327 19.89 -22.49 11.47
C ARG A 327 19.20 -21.12 11.39
N ALA A 328 17.89 -21.10 11.57
CA ALA A 328 17.15 -19.85 11.59
C ALA A 328 17.52 -18.97 12.79
N GLY A 329 17.81 -19.56 13.94
CA GLY A 329 18.29 -18.85 15.13
C GLY A 329 19.58 -18.08 14.86
N GLU A 330 20.54 -18.68 14.16
CA GLU A 330 21.79 -18.01 13.73
C GLU A 330 21.52 -16.89 12.72
N LEU A 331 20.65 -17.12 11.72
CA LEU A 331 20.30 -16.13 10.68
C LEU A 331 19.52 -14.96 11.26
N CYS A 332 18.52 -15.25 12.09
CA CYS A 332 17.57 -14.26 12.62
C CYS A 332 18.06 -13.59 13.91
N ASP A 333 19.14 -14.11 14.51
CA ASP A 333 19.64 -13.72 15.85
C ASP A 333 18.55 -13.91 16.92
N LEU A 334 17.97 -15.12 16.94
CA LEU A 334 16.90 -15.53 17.85
C LEU A 334 17.27 -16.83 18.57
N ASP A 335 16.71 -17.04 19.76
CA ASP A 335 16.79 -18.33 20.43
C ASP A 335 15.97 -19.38 19.64
N PRO A 336 16.55 -20.53 19.26
CA PRO A 336 15.81 -21.61 18.60
C PRO A 336 14.59 -22.09 19.39
N ASP A 337 14.64 -22.03 20.72
CA ASP A 337 13.50 -22.42 21.56
C ASP A 337 12.35 -21.41 21.49
N ASP A 338 12.62 -20.12 21.29
CA ASP A 338 11.59 -19.11 21.04
C ASP A 338 10.92 -19.33 19.68
N ILE A 339 11.68 -19.75 18.66
CA ILE A 339 11.13 -20.13 17.35
C ILE A 339 10.18 -21.32 17.49
N ARG A 340 10.58 -22.35 18.24
CA ARG A 340 9.71 -23.51 18.52
C ARG A 340 8.47 -23.12 19.33
N ALA A 341 8.65 -22.24 20.31
CA ALA A 341 7.55 -21.77 21.14
C ALA A 341 6.51 -21.00 20.29
N ALA A 342 6.95 -20.11 19.40
CA ALA A 342 6.09 -19.38 18.48
C ALA A 342 5.31 -20.32 17.55
N ALA A 343 6.00 -21.27 16.92
CA ALA A 343 5.40 -22.25 16.02
C ALA A 343 4.33 -23.09 16.72
N ARG A 344 4.67 -23.67 17.87
CA ARG A 344 3.73 -24.49 18.67
C ARG A 344 2.53 -23.68 19.19
N MET A 345 2.78 -22.44 19.66
CA MET A 345 1.73 -21.57 20.15
C MET A 345 0.74 -21.22 19.05
N TYR A 346 1.22 -20.93 17.82
CA TYR A 346 0.37 -20.62 16.68
C TYR A 346 -0.39 -21.87 16.18
N ALA A 347 0.28 -23.02 16.08
CA ALA A 347 -0.35 -24.27 15.63
C ALA A 347 -1.42 -24.80 16.61
N ALA A 348 -1.30 -24.51 17.89
CA ALA A 348 -2.27 -24.94 18.90
C ALA A 348 -3.53 -24.06 18.96
N ALA A 349 -3.54 -22.92 18.26
CA ALA A 349 -4.63 -21.96 18.31
C ALA A 349 -5.78 -22.35 17.38
N ASP A 350 -7.01 -22.28 17.86
CA ASP A 350 -8.24 -22.47 17.09
C ASP A 350 -9.22 -21.28 17.32
N PRO A 351 -9.21 -20.27 16.46
CA PRO A 351 -8.30 -20.02 15.36
C PRO A 351 -7.02 -19.28 15.77
N GLY A 352 -5.98 -19.41 14.95
CA GLY A 352 -4.84 -18.51 14.90
C GLY A 352 -5.00 -17.45 13.83
N MET A 353 -4.56 -16.23 14.09
CA MET A 353 -4.64 -15.10 13.15
C MET A 353 -3.27 -14.46 12.96
N MET A 354 -2.92 -14.06 11.74
CA MET A 354 -1.73 -13.27 11.47
C MET A 354 -2.07 -11.93 10.83
N GLN A 355 -1.62 -10.84 11.46
CA GLN A 355 -1.60 -9.51 10.86
C GLN A 355 -0.17 -9.18 10.50
N TRP A 356 0.10 -9.04 9.22
CA TRP A 356 1.42 -8.72 8.68
C TRP A 356 1.51 -7.30 8.10
N GLY A 357 2.70 -6.77 7.96
CA GLY A 357 2.87 -5.38 7.57
C GLY A 357 3.95 -5.11 6.53
N LEU A 358 4.06 -3.84 6.17
CA LEU A 358 4.96 -3.29 5.15
C LEU A 358 6.43 -3.65 5.32
N ALA A 359 6.87 -4.02 6.54
CA ALA A 359 8.25 -4.42 6.75
C ALA A 359 8.64 -5.65 5.91
N ILE A 360 7.67 -6.50 5.56
CA ILE A 360 7.86 -7.67 4.71
C ILE A 360 8.07 -7.23 3.26
N ASP A 361 7.24 -6.33 2.74
CA ASP A 361 7.37 -5.81 1.37
C ASP A 361 8.69 -5.07 1.15
N GLN A 362 9.20 -4.43 2.21
CA GLN A 362 10.35 -3.53 2.18
C GLN A 362 11.68 -4.25 2.51
N GLN A 363 11.81 -5.49 2.08
CA GLN A 363 13.00 -6.32 2.12
C GLN A 363 13.29 -6.91 0.75
N HIS A 364 14.54 -7.23 0.47
CA HIS A 364 14.95 -7.77 -0.83
C HIS A 364 14.20 -9.05 -1.22
N GLY A 365 14.06 -9.99 -0.29
CA GLY A 365 13.31 -11.24 -0.45
C GLY A 365 11.84 -11.15 -0.02
N GLY A 366 11.21 -9.96 -0.10
CA GLY A 366 9.88 -9.72 0.50
C GLY A 366 8.75 -10.57 -0.09
N TYR A 367 8.81 -10.92 -1.38
CA TYR A 367 7.83 -11.81 -2.00
C TYR A 367 7.93 -13.23 -1.42
N GLN A 368 9.13 -13.83 -1.43
CA GLN A 368 9.36 -15.19 -0.91
C GLN A 368 9.09 -15.27 0.61
N ALA A 369 9.47 -14.23 1.36
CA ALA A 369 9.14 -14.13 2.77
C ALA A 369 7.62 -14.06 3.01
N GLY A 370 6.89 -13.30 2.17
CA GLY A 370 5.44 -13.25 2.20
C GLY A 370 4.79 -14.60 1.95
N CYS A 371 5.27 -15.33 0.95
CA CYS A 371 4.84 -16.71 0.68
C CYS A 371 5.09 -17.63 1.89
N ALA A 372 6.31 -17.64 2.44
CA ALA A 372 6.65 -18.50 3.57
C ALA A 372 5.83 -18.20 4.85
N ILE A 373 5.52 -16.90 5.11
CA ILE A 373 4.66 -16.51 6.24
C ILE A 373 3.22 -17.00 6.01
N MET A 374 2.71 -16.83 4.82
CA MET A 374 1.36 -17.24 4.45
C MET A 374 1.18 -18.76 4.48
N ASP A 375 2.21 -19.52 4.13
CA ASP A 375 2.19 -20.99 4.19
C ASP A 375 1.95 -21.53 5.60
N LEU A 376 2.26 -20.75 6.65
CA LEU A 376 1.88 -21.10 8.02
C LEU A 376 0.35 -21.10 8.20
N TRP A 377 -0.39 -20.28 7.46
CA TRP A 377 -1.85 -20.29 7.50
C TRP A 377 -2.40 -21.57 6.84
N LEU A 378 -1.75 -22.00 5.75
CA LEU A 378 -2.10 -23.22 5.03
C LEU A 378 -1.86 -24.46 5.91
N LEU A 379 -0.70 -24.49 6.58
CA LEU A 379 -0.36 -25.62 7.49
C LEU A 379 -1.33 -25.77 8.66
N THR A 380 -1.99 -24.68 9.07
CA THR A 380 -2.86 -24.69 10.26
C THR A 380 -4.34 -24.61 9.95
N GLY A 381 -4.73 -24.56 8.66
CA GLY A 381 -6.12 -24.42 8.24
C GLY A 381 -6.78 -23.10 8.66
N ASN A 382 -6.00 -22.09 9.05
CA ASN A 382 -6.49 -20.80 9.51
C ASN A 382 -6.88 -19.87 8.33
N ILE A 383 -7.41 -20.42 7.27
CA ILE A 383 -7.84 -19.72 6.05
C ILE A 383 -9.35 -19.73 5.93
N ASP A 384 -9.91 -18.53 5.73
CA ASP A 384 -11.34 -18.28 5.53
C ASP A 384 -12.25 -18.82 6.64
N VAL A 385 -11.70 -18.85 7.86
CA VAL A 385 -12.39 -19.26 9.09
C VAL A 385 -12.62 -18.04 10.00
N PRO A 386 -13.68 -18.06 10.83
CA PRO A 386 -13.97 -16.97 11.77
C PRO A 386 -12.78 -16.70 12.71
N GLY A 387 -12.30 -15.46 12.74
CA GLY A 387 -11.17 -15.04 13.58
C GLY A 387 -9.79 -15.52 13.09
N GLY A 388 -9.70 -16.14 11.92
CA GLY A 388 -8.46 -16.49 11.24
C GLY A 388 -8.01 -15.43 10.24
N ASN A 389 -7.50 -15.87 9.09
CA ASN A 389 -7.22 -15.02 7.93
C ASN A 389 -8.27 -15.30 6.85
N VAL A 390 -9.00 -14.28 6.41
CA VAL A 390 -10.14 -14.46 5.52
C VAL A 390 -9.88 -13.92 4.13
N LEU A 391 -10.35 -14.67 3.12
CA LEU A 391 -10.34 -14.23 1.75
C LEU A 391 -11.38 -13.13 1.54
N CYS A 392 -11.00 -12.03 0.94
CA CYS A 392 -11.85 -10.86 0.79
C CYS A 392 -11.62 -10.12 -0.52
N ARG A 393 -12.66 -9.43 -0.97
CA ARG A 393 -12.67 -8.52 -2.12
C ARG A 393 -13.38 -7.24 -1.73
N ASN A 394 -13.19 -6.19 -2.51
CA ASN A 394 -13.97 -4.97 -2.33
C ASN A 394 -15.46 -5.30 -2.45
N PRO A 395 -16.29 -4.77 -1.56
CA PRO A 395 -17.74 -4.97 -1.62
C PRO A 395 -18.28 -4.65 -3.02
N TRP A 396 -19.04 -5.58 -3.62
CA TRP A 396 -19.63 -5.48 -4.96
C TRP A 396 -18.65 -5.12 -6.09
N GLY A 397 -17.34 -5.27 -5.87
CA GLY A 397 -16.31 -4.91 -6.83
C GLY A 397 -16.02 -3.42 -6.93
N VAL A 398 -16.60 -2.58 -6.07
CA VAL A 398 -16.39 -1.13 -6.08
C VAL A 398 -14.93 -0.80 -5.79
N GLY A 399 -14.30 -0.01 -6.67
CA GLY A 399 -12.89 0.39 -6.54
C GLY A 399 -11.89 -0.70 -6.92
N GLN A 400 -12.31 -1.84 -7.46
CA GLN A 400 -11.43 -2.81 -8.13
C GLN A 400 -11.16 -2.47 -9.59
N THR A 401 -11.57 -1.30 -10.02
CA THR A 401 -11.44 -0.78 -11.37
C THR A 401 -9.99 -0.55 -11.82
N TRP A 402 -9.03 -0.60 -10.90
CA TRP A 402 -7.61 -0.63 -11.27
C TRP A 402 -7.25 -1.88 -12.10
N MET A 403 -8.10 -2.90 -12.07
CA MET A 403 -7.97 -4.09 -12.88
C MET A 403 -8.78 -4.02 -14.19
N GLU A 404 -9.76 -3.13 -14.28
CA GLU A 404 -10.62 -2.99 -15.47
C GLU A 404 -9.86 -2.53 -16.72
N GLY A 405 -8.76 -1.79 -16.55
CA GLY A 405 -7.91 -1.35 -17.66
C GLY A 405 -6.92 -2.41 -18.17
N TRP A 406 -6.63 -3.43 -17.39
CA TRP A 406 -5.63 -4.44 -17.72
C TRP A 406 -6.16 -5.53 -18.65
N GLY A 407 -7.26 -5.31 -19.36
CA GLY A 407 -7.86 -6.22 -20.35
C GLY A 407 -7.82 -7.67 -19.87
N ASN A 408 -8.70 -8.50 -20.11
CA ASN A 408 -8.76 -9.95 -19.78
C ASN A 408 -7.93 -10.52 -18.60
N TRP A 409 -7.51 -9.68 -17.67
CA TRP A 409 -7.04 -10.11 -16.36
C TRP A 409 -8.26 -10.47 -15.49
N GLU A 410 -9.16 -11.22 -16.10
CA GLU A 410 -10.22 -11.94 -15.40
C GLU A 410 -9.63 -12.75 -14.25
N GLY A 411 -8.37 -13.14 -14.39
CA GLY A 411 -7.59 -13.87 -13.42
C GLY A 411 -7.17 -13.12 -12.14
N MET A 412 -7.34 -11.80 -12.03
CA MET A 412 -6.98 -11.05 -10.81
C MET A 412 -8.12 -10.18 -10.25
N GLY A 413 -9.37 -10.53 -10.51
CA GLY A 413 -10.56 -9.91 -9.91
C GLY A 413 -11.26 -8.87 -10.78
N GLY A 414 -10.93 -8.75 -12.06
CA GLY A 414 -11.70 -7.96 -13.03
C GLY A 414 -13.01 -8.67 -13.38
N HIS A 415 -14.11 -7.94 -13.45
CA HIS A 415 -15.39 -8.48 -13.89
C HIS A 415 -15.43 -8.59 -15.41
N GLY A 416 -15.82 -9.74 -15.95
CA GLY A 416 -15.78 -10.14 -17.34
C GLY A 416 -16.66 -9.39 -18.34
N GLU A 417 -17.02 -8.15 -18.08
CA GLU A 417 -17.74 -7.28 -19.03
C GLU A 417 -17.11 -5.90 -19.16
N THR A 418 -15.85 -5.75 -18.82
CA THR A 418 -15.17 -4.47 -19.07
C THR A 418 -14.90 -4.35 -20.56
N GLU A 419 -15.55 -3.39 -21.20
CA GLU A 419 -15.16 -2.94 -22.52
C GLU A 419 -13.67 -2.61 -22.51
N ARG A 420 -12.91 -3.32 -23.30
CA ARG A 420 -11.49 -3.04 -23.49
C ARG A 420 -11.35 -1.61 -24.01
N ILE A 421 -10.75 -0.75 -23.21
CA ILE A 421 -10.42 0.60 -23.65
C ILE A 421 -9.37 0.57 -24.76
N LEU A 422 -8.51 -0.46 -24.79
CA LEU A 422 -7.53 -0.71 -25.84
C LEU A 422 -7.55 -2.19 -26.25
N PRO A 423 -7.44 -2.52 -27.55
CA PRO A 423 -7.22 -3.88 -28.02
C PRO A 423 -5.91 -4.46 -27.46
N MET A 424 -5.94 -5.67 -26.89
CA MET A 424 -4.72 -6.36 -26.41
C MET A 424 -3.71 -6.67 -27.54
N ASP A 425 -4.14 -6.71 -28.78
CA ASP A 425 -3.36 -6.96 -29.98
C ASP A 425 -2.52 -5.73 -30.44
N GLU A 426 -2.80 -4.54 -29.95
CA GLU A 426 -1.97 -3.35 -30.16
C GLU A 426 -0.85 -3.23 -29.11
N GLY A 427 -0.59 -4.30 -28.33
CA GLY A 427 0.47 -4.40 -27.34
C GLY A 427 0.33 -3.32 -26.27
N LEU A 428 -0.39 -3.62 -25.20
CA LEU A 428 -0.09 -3.02 -23.91
C LEU A 428 1.33 -3.47 -23.52
N ASP A 429 2.33 -2.86 -24.15
CA ASP A 429 3.66 -2.75 -23.55
C ASP A 429 3.45 -1.90 -22.31
N CYS A 430 2.87 -2.53 -21.26
CA CYS A 430 2.22 -1.88 -20.14
C CYS A 430 3.15 -1.03 -19.30
N GLY A 431 4.43 -1.21 -19.45
CA GLY A 431 5.35 -0.45 -18.65
C GLY A 431 6.75 -0.98 -18.84
N VAL A 432 7.69 -0.26 -18.28
CA VAL A 432 9.05 -0.74 -18.17
C VAL A 432 9.08 -1.80 -17.08
N THR A 433 8.97 -3.07 -17.47
CA THR A 433 8.88 -4.21 -16.53
C THR A 433 10.25 -4.75 -16.11
N GLY A 434 11.33 -4.29 -16.78
CA GLY A 434 12.68 -4.84 -16.60
C GLY A 434 12.80 -6.29 -17.09
N ASP A 435 13.91 -6.93 -16.75
CA ASP A 435 14.18 -8.34 -17.12
C ASP A 435 13.78 -9.31 -15.97
N TYR A 436 12.65 -9.06 -15.32
CA TYR A 436 12.16 -9.86 -14.20
C TYR A 436 11.00 -10.75 -14.65
N ALA A 437 11.12 -12.06 -14.46
CA ALA A 437 10.16 -13.03 -14.95
C ALA A 437 8.71 -12.74 -14.49
N LEU A 438 8.52 -12.44 -13.20
CA LEU A 438 7.18 -12.20 -12.64
C LEU A 438 6.57 -10.89 -13.17
N THR A 439 7.28 -9.77 -13.07
CA THR A 439 6.73 -8.47 -13.51
C THR A 439 6.55 -8.39 -15.02
N THR A 440 7.44 -9.02 -15.80
CA THR A 440 7.30 -9.11 -17.26
C THR A 440 6.07 -9.93 -17.63
N ALA A 441 5.90 -11.09 -17.03
CA ALA A 441 4.75 -11.95 -17.31
C ALA A 441 3.41 -11.33 -16.88
N LEU A 442 3.41 -10.63 -15.76
CA LEU A 442 2.25 -9.94 -15.22
C LEU A 442 2.09 -8.50 -15.75
N GLN A 443 3.00 -8.05 -16.62
CA GLN A 443 3.01 -6.70 -17.18
C GLN A 443 2.97 -5.59 -16.08
N VAL A 444 3.60 -5.84 -14.93
CA VAL A 444 3.69 -4.89 -13.82
C VAL A 444 4.87 -3.96 -14.03
N PRO A 445 4.67 -2.64 -14.13
CA PRO A 445 5.78 -1.70 -14.24
C PRO A 445 6.71 -1.75 -13.02
N VAL A 446 8.01 -1.71 -13.25
CA VAL A 446 9.04 -1.66 -12.21
C VAL A 446 9.57 -0.23 -12.10
N PRO A 447 9.26 0.50 -11.00
CA PRO A 447 9.69 1.89 -10.83
C PRO A 447 11.19 2.11 -10.91
N ASP A 448 11.95 1.09 -10.59
CA ASP A 448 13.42 1.07 -10.62
C ASP A 448 13.99 1.27 -12.02
N GLU A 449 13.24 0.91 -13.06
CA GLU A 449 13.62 1.09 -14.47
C GLU A 449 13.25 2.49 -15.02
N MET A 450 12.42 3.25 -14.31
CA MET A 450 11.99 4.59 -14.77
C MET A 450 13.13 5.57 -15.00
N PRO A 451 14.17 5.65 -14.14
CA PRO A 451 15.29 6.55 -14.43
C PRO A 451 16.02 6.21 -15.73
N LYS A 452 16.13 4.94 -16.08
CA LYS A 452 16.72 4.50 -17.34
C LYS A 452 15.85 4.95 -18.53
N ALA A 453 14.53 4.77 -18.43
CA ALA A 453 13.60 5.22 -19.45
C ALA A 453 13.60 6.75 -19.61
N ALA A 454 13.60 7.50 -18.53
CA ALA A 454 13.58 8.96 -18.56
C ALA A 454 14.91 9.57 -19.03
N LEU A 455 16.06 9.02 -18.58
CA LEU A 455 17.39 9.59 -18.85
C LEU A 455 18.03 9.06 -20.12
N LYS A 456 17.75 7.81 -20.51
CA LYS A 456 18.38 7.15 -21.66
C LYS A 456 17.41 6.81 -22.78
N GLY A 457 16.10 6.87 -22.53
CA GLY A 457 15.08 6.49 -23.49
C GLY A 457 14.95 4.99 -23.72
N GLU A 458 15.34 4.17 -22.75
CA GLU A 458 15.34 2.70 -22.85
C GLU A 458 14.35 2.07 -21.85
N PRO A 459 13.46 1.17 -22.27
CA PRO A 459 13.22 0.68 -23.64
C PRO A 459 12.50 1.71 -24.54
N TRP A 460 11.91 2.76 -23.98
CA TRP A 460 11.33 3.93 -24.62
C TRP A 460 11.43 5.16 -23.70
N PRO A 461 11.40 6.39 -24.26
CA PRO A 461 11.57 7.59 -23.45
C PRO A 461 10.32 7.91 -22.62
N ILE A 462 10.51 8.30 -21.34
CA ILE A 462 9.50 8.99 -20.55
C ILE A 462 9.69 10.49 -20.73
N LYS A 463 8.65 11.18 -21.20
CA LYS A 463 8.64 12.60 -21.55
C LYS A 463 7.75 13.46 -20.65
N SER A 464 6.84 12.83 -19.89
CA SER A 464 5.98 13.53 -18.95
C SER A 464 5.72 12.68 -17.73
N PHE A 465 5.63 13.35 -16.58
CA PHE A 465 5.12 12.76 -15.34
C PHE A 465 3.85 13.48 -14.91
N MET A 466 2.83 12.70 -14.52
CA MET A 466 1.65 13.15 -13.80
C MET A 466 1.70 12.63 -12.37
N PHE A 467 1.73 13.52 -11.39
CA PHE A 467 1.76 13.17 -9.97
C PHE A 467 0.39 13.44 -9.34
N GLN A 468 -0.27 12.41 -8.85
CA GLN A 468 -1.51 12.53 -8.07
C GLN A 468 -1.31 11.89 -6.70
N ALA A 469 -1.47 12.67 -5.62
CA ALA A 469 -1.16 12.24 -4.25
C ALA A 469 0.24 11.61 -4.09
N ASN A 470 1.21 12.08 -4.83
CA ASN A 470 2.52 11.45 -4.92
C ASN A 470 3.65 12.47 -4.74
N ASN A 471 4.56 12.20 -3.80
CA ASN A 471 5.69 13.06 -3.46
C ASN A 471 6.99 12.24 -3.39
N PRO A 472 7.46 11.72 -4.54
CA PRO A 472 8.53 10.73 -4.59
C PRO A 472 9.86 11.23 -4.03
N LEU A 473 10.21 12.49 -4.20
CA LEU A 473 11.49 13.03 -3.71
C LEU A 473 11.65 12.99 -2.19
N VAL A 474 10.53 12.92 -1.45
CA VAL A 474 10.54 12.95 0.02
C VAL A 474 10.19 11.61 0.62
N ASN A 475 9.28 10.87 -0.04
CA ASN A 475 8.55 9.80 0.60
C ASN A 475 8.91 8.41 0.04
N MET A 476 8.73 8.24 -1.25
CA MET A 476 8.72 6.90 -1.86
C MET A 476 10.02 6.57 -2.59
N GLY A 477 10.61 7.54 -3.27
CA GLY A 477 11.77 7.31 -4.13
C GLY A 477 12.96 6.77 -3.35
N ALA A 478 13.39 5.58 -3.66
CA ALA A 478 14.73 5.14 -3.36
C ALA A 478 15.71 5.90 -4.28
N ASP A 479 16.90 6.22 -3.80
CA ASP A 479 17.81 7.14 -4.48
C ASP A 479 17.12 8.42 -4.99
N PRO A 480 16.68 9.33 -4.11
CA PRO A 480 15.89 10.50 -4.49
C PRO A 480 16.66 11.47 -5.41
N HIS A 481 18.00 11.42 -5.45
CA HIS A 481 18.80 12.20 -6.40
C HIS A 481 18.61 11.70 -7.83
N LEU A 482 18.67 10.39 -8.04
CA LEU A 482 18.40 9.78 -9.34
C LEU A 482 16.93 9.99 -9.76
N CYS A 483 15.99 9.90 -8.82
CA CYS A 483 14.58 10.23 -9.08
C CYS A 483 14.41 11.69 -9.54
N TYR A 484 15.09 12.62 -8.86
CA TYR A 484 15.09 14.03 -9.25
C TYR A 484 15.59 14.24 -10.66
N ASP A 485 16.75 13.66 -10.99
CA ASP A 485 17.34 13.77 -12.34
C ASP A 485 16.40 13.21 -13.41
N ALA A 486 15.77 12.07 -13.15
CA ALA A 486 14.80 11.45 -14.05
C ALA A 486 13.58 12.34 -14.31
N ILE A 487 12.99 12.91 -13.24
CA ILE A 487 11.83 13.80 -13.37
C ILE A 487 12.20 15.10 -14.09
N MET A 488 13.37 15.66 -13.80
CA MET A 488 13.84 16.89 -14.43
C MET A 488 14.17 16.72 -15.93
N ALA A 489 14.54 15.51 -16.36
CA ALA A 489 14.79 15.18 -17.76
C ALA A 489 13.53 15.25 -18.63
N ALA A 490 12.36 14.98 -18.05
CA ALA A 490 11.08 15.01 -18.78
C ALA A 490 10.75 16.42 -19.32
N ASP A 491 10.03 16.44 -20.44
CA ASP A 491 9.73 17.69 -21.17
C ASP A 491 8.62 18.50 -20.48
N PHE A 492 7.64 17.82 -19.85
CA PHE A 492 6.51 18.45 -19.22
C PHE A 492 6.00 17.63 -18.02
N ASN A 493 5.85 18.25 -16.86
CA ASN A 493 5.39 17.58 -15.63
C ASN A 493 4.19 18.30 -15.00
N VAL A 494 3.21 17.51 -14.60
CA VAL A 494 1.97 17.98 -13.95
C VAL A 494 1.84 17.34 -12.58
N ALA A 495 1.31 18.07 -11.62
CA ALA A 495 0.95 17.48 -10.32
C ALA A 495 -0.39 18.02 -9.82
N MET A 496 -1.14 17.17 -9.13
CA MET A 496 -2.38 17.50 -8.46
C MET A 496 -2.31 17.09 -6.99
N ASP A 497 -2.32 18.08 -6.10
CA ASP A 497 -2.16 17.82 -4.65
C ASP A 497 -2.88 18.88 -3.79
N VAL A 498 -2.95 18.61 -2.48
CA VAL A 498 -3.50 19.54 -1.47
C VAL A 498 -2.54 20.68 -1.19
N MET A 499 -1.24 20.37 -1.17
CA MET A 499 -0.18 21.31 -0.78
C MET A 499 0.89 21.40 -1.87
N MET A 500 1.63 22.51 -1.87
CA MET A 500 2.84 22.64 -2.68
C MET A 500 3.95 21.76 -2.11
N THR A 501 4.00 20.49 -2.56
CA THR A 501 5.00 19.53 -2.08
C THR A 501 6.39 19.81 -2.66
N PRO A 502 7.47 19.31 -2.04
CA PRO A 502 8.83 19.44 -2.59
C PRO A 502 8.97 18.91 -4.02
N THR A 503 8.27 17.84 -4.40
CA THR A 503 8.29 17.33 -5.78
C THR A 503 7.66 18.32 -6.75
N ILE A 504 6.52 18.92 -6.40
CA ILE A 504 5.88 19.96 -7.22
C ILE A 504 6.81 21.15 -7.36
N GLN A 505 7.32 21.65 -6.23
CA GLN A 505 8.18 22.83 -6.20
C GLN A 505 9.47 22.63 -6.96
N ALA A 506 10.06 21.45 -6.90
CA ALA A 506 11.30 21.16 -7.60
C ALA A 506 11.12 20.90 -9.11
N CYS A 507 10.10 20.10 -9.49
CA CYS A 507 10.11 19.42 -10.79
C CYS A 507 8.90 19.68 -11.69
N CYS A 508 7.77 20.24 -11.20
CA CYS A 508 6.57 20.35 -12.02
C CYS A 508 6.44 21.68 -12.74
N ASP A 509 5.77 21.67 -13.88
CA ASP A 509 5.44 22.84 -14.70
C ASP A 509 4.03 23.35 -14.42
N VAL A 510 3.13 22.43 -14.04
CA VAL A 510 1.75 22.73 -13.66
C VAL A 510 1.46 22.15 -12.28
N ALA A 511 0.84 22.94 -11.42
CA ALA A 511 0.35 22.55 -10.11
C ALA A 511 -1.17 22.77 -10.05
N LEU A 512 -1.92 21.71 -9.76
CA LEU A 512 -3.37 21.70 -9.71
C LEU A 512 -3.86 21.48 -8.27
N PRO A 513 -4.86 22.26 -7.82
CA PRO A 513 -5.43 22.11 -6.48
C PRO A 513 -6.47 21.00 -6.43
N VAL A 514 -6.44 20.16 -5.38
CA VAL A 514 -7.37 19.06 -5.18
C VAL A 514 -8.31 19.27 -4.00
N CYS A 515 -9.55 18.78 -4.12
CA CYS A 515 -10.52 18.70 -3.03
C CYS A 515 -10.07 17.74 -1.93
N THR A 516 -10.39 18.07 -0.68
CA THR A 516 -10.37 17.11 0.43
C THR A 516 -11.67 16.29 0.43
N PHE A 517 -11.68 15.19 1.16
CA PHE A 517 -12.85 14.28 1.17
C PHE A 517 -14.14 14.89 1.80
N VAL A 518 -14.05 16.03 2.46
CA VAL A 518 -15.21 16.79 2.98
C VAL A 518 -15.79 17.80 2.00
N GLU A 519 -15.16 17.96 0.84
CA GLU A 519 -15.50 18.93 -0.19
C GLU A 519 -16.05 18.28 -1.48
N ARG A 520 -16.23 16.96 -1.50
CA ARG A 520 -16.56 16.20 -2.71
C ARG A 520 -17.47 15.00 -2.47
N ILE A 521 -18.04 14.50 -3.55
CA ILE A 521 -18.69 13.19 -3.60
C ILE A 521 -17.64 12.08 -3.74
N GLY A 522 -18.01 10.83 -3.42
CA GLY A 522 -17.16 9.69 -3.64
C GLY A 522 -17.59 8.44 -2.88
N LEU A 523 -16.94 7.34 -3.21
CA LEU A 523 -17.12 6.03 -2.56
C LEU A 523 -15.78 5.52 -2.05
N THR A 524 -15.82 4.68 -1.05
CA THR A 524 -14.63 4.03 -0.51
C THR A 524 -14.93 2.59 -0.10
N GLY A 525 -14.27 1.66 -0.75
CA GLY A 525 -14.39 0.22 -0.52
C GLY A 525 -13.05 -0.48 -0.29
N PHE A 526 -11.94 0.26 -0.27
CA PHE A 526 -10.59 -0.30 -0.18
C PHE A 526 -10.32 -1.08 1.13
N THR A 527 -11.14 -0.91 2.14
CA THR A 527 -11.08 -1.70 3.37
C THR A 527 -11.50 -3.15 3.18
N MET A 528 -12.10 -3.47 2.03
CA MET A 528 -12.65 -4.79 1.69
C MET A 528 -13.79 -5.27 2.61
N ALA A 529 -14.07 -4.56 3.70
CA ALA A 529 -15.10 -4.93 4.66
C ALA A 529 -16.48 -4.35 4.32
N TYR A 530 -16.53 -3.08 3.90
CA TYR A 530 -17.78 -2.38 3.62
C TYR A 530 -17.56 -1.21 2.66
N LEU A 531 -18.62 -0.72 2.04
CA LEU A 531 -18.62 0.54 1.30
C LEU A 531 -18.95 1.70 2.21
N GLY A 532 -18.24 2.80 2.06
CA GLY A 532 -18.55 4.08 2.66
C GLY A 532 -18.78 5.16 1.61
N ALA A 533 -19.61 6.15 1.94
CA ALA A 533 -19.85 7.30 1.08
C ALA A 533 -19.22 8.57 1.64
N MET A 534 -18.62 9.35 0.74
CA MET A 534 -18.25 10.73 0.98
C MET A 534 -19.31 11.63 0.33
N LYS A 535 -19.63 12.71 0.97
CA LYS A 535 -20.47 13.77 0.42
C LYS A 535 -19.92 15.13 0.85
N PRO A 536 -20.07 16.19 0.03
CA PRO A 536 -19.59 17.50 0.42
C PRO A 536 -20.36 17.98 1.65
N VAL A 537 -19.63 18.43 2.66
CA VAL A 537 -20.18 19.07 3.88
C VAL A 537 -19.84 20.57 3.89
N ILE A 538 -18.88 20.98 3.10
CA ILE A 538 -18.47 22.37 2.88
C ILE A 538 -18.15 22.56 1.39
N GLU A 539 -18.27 23.81 0.94
CA GLU A 539 -17.75 24.20 -0.38
C GLU A 539 -16.21 24.23 -0.37
N PRO A 540 -15.56 23.93 -1.50
CA PRO A 540 -14.13 24.12 -1.64
C PRO A 540 -13.68 25.54 -1.27
N THR A 541 -12.54 25.67 -0.60
CA THR A 541 -12.03 26.97 -0.14
C THR A 541 -11.41 27.84 -1.25
N GLY A 542 -11.35 27.31 -2.46
CA GLY A 542 -10.81 27.94 -3.66
C GLY A 542 -11.38 27.27 -4.92
N GLU A 543 -10.56 27.06 -5.91
CA GLU A 543 -10.93 26.46 -7.20
C GLU A 543 -10.56 24.96 -7.26
N GLN A 544 -10.52 24.27 -6.11
CA GLN A 544 -10.16 22.88 -6.05
C GLN A 544 -11.18 22.01 -6.80
N LYS A 545 -10.67 21.01 -7.53
CA LYS A 545 -11.44 19.98 -8.19
C LYS A 545 -11.11 18.59 -7.67
N THR A 546 -11.89 17.59 -8.02
CA THR A 546 -11.58 16.20 -7.71
C THR A 546 -10.62 15.61 -8.72
N ASP A 547 -9.94 14.51 -8.37
CA ASP A 547 -9.17 13.75 -9.33
C ASP A 547 -10.07 13.19 -10.45
N LEU A 548 -11.28 12.75 -10.12
CA LEU A 548 -12.23 12.21 -11.09
C LEU A 548 -12.68 13.26 -12.12
N GLU A 549 -12.93 14.48 -11.67
CA GLU A 549 -13.28 15.59 -12.56
C GLU A 549 -12.12 15.92 -13.51
N PHE A 550 -10.89 15.93 -13.00
CA PHE A 550 -9.69 16.13 -13.82
C PHE A 550 -9.54 15.03 -14.86
N ASP A 551 -9.61 13.76 -14.46
CA ASP A 551 -9.45 12.62 -15.35
C ASP A 551 -10.55 12.59 -16.42
N ARG A 552 -11.81 12.84 -16.04
CA ARG A 552 -12.94 12.94 -16.96
C ARG A 552 -12.76 14.07 -17.96
N GLU A 553 -12.35 15.25 -17.53
CA GLU A 553 -12.12 16.40 -18.42
C GLU A 553 -10.99 16.11 -19.40
N MET A 554 -9.88 15.52 -18.94
CA MET A 554 -8.78 15.14 -19.83
C MET A 554 -9.18 14.05 -20.82
N LEU A 555 -10.01 13.08 -20.42
CA LEU A 555 -10.58 12.08 -21.34
C LEU A 555 -11.51 12.73 -22.37
N SER A 556 -12.37 13.66 -21.97
CA SER A 556 -13.27 14.35 -22.91
C SER A 556 -12.53 15.10 -24.02
N ARG A 557 -11.33 15.57 -23.70
CA ARG A 557 -10.47 16.30 -24.65
C ARG A 557 -9.62 15.38 -25.52
N LEU A 558 -9.02 14.35 -24.92
CA LEU A 558 -8.02 13.50 -25.57
C LEU A 558 -8.64 12.23 -26.18
N ARG A 559 -9.64 11.64 -25.53
CA ARG A 559 -10.26 10.36 -25.91
C ARG A 559 -11.76 10.34 -25.57
N PRO A 560 -12.58 11.26 -26.19
CA PRO A 560 -14.00 11.43 -25.83
C PRO A 560 -14.83 10.14 -26.01
N GLU A 561 -14.43 9.25 -26.92
CA GLU A 561 -15.10 7.96 -27.15
C GLU A 561 -15.09 7.03 -25.94
N THR A 562 -14.21 7.26 -24.98
CA THR A 562 -14.11 6.44 -23.74
C THR A 562 -15.10 6.87 -22.65
N LEU A 563 -15.86 7.93 -22.90
CA LEU A 563 -16.81 8.50 -21.93
C LEU A 563 -18.27 8.28 -22.33
N GLU A 564 -18.58 7.33 -23.22
CA GLU A 564 -19.95 7.06 -23.60
C GLU A 564 -20.80 6.71 -22.36
N GLY A 565 -21.87 7.49 -22.12
CA GLY A 565 -22.72 7.32 -20.94
C GLY A 565 -22.17 7.86 -19.61
N ILE A 566 -21.06 8.62 -19.64
CA ILE A 566 -20.43 9.20 -18.43
C ILE A 566 -20.32 10.73 -18.62
N GLU A 567 -21.29 11.47 -18.11
CA GLU A 567 -21.33 12.93 -18.18
C GLU A 567 -20.84 13.62 -16.90
N THR A 568 -21.01 12.95 -15.77
CA THR A 568 -20.72 13.49 -14.43
C THR A 568 -19.85 12.53 -13.61
N GLU A 569 -19.30 13.02 -12.48
CA GLU A 569 -18.66 12.15 -11.49
C GLU A 569 -19.64 11.14 -10.88
N GLU A 570 -20.88 11.53 -10.70
CA GLU A 570 -21.91 10.64 -10.14
C GLU A 570 -22.18 9.46 -11.07
N ASP A 571 -22.13 9.65 -12.41
CA ASP A 571 -22.25 8.55 -13.36
C ASP A 571 -21.12 7.52 -13.18
N ILE A 572 -19.90 7.98 -12.87
CA ILE A 572 -18.78 7.09 -12.54
C ILE A 572 -19.08 6.28 -11.28
N LEU A 573 -19.55 6.95 -10.22
CA LEU A 573 -19.88 6.29 -8.96
C LEU A 573 -21.02 5.30 -9.13
N ASN A 574 -22.05 5.63 -9.91
CA ASN A 574 -23.15 4.75 -10.23
C ASN A 574 -22.71 3.55 -11.08
N HIS A 575 -21.78 3.77 -12.01
CA HIS A 575 -21.17 2.67 -12.74
C HIS A 575 -20.42 1.69 -11.82
N TRP A 576 -19.69 2.19 -10.83
CA TRP A 576 -19.03 1.33 -9.83
C TRP A 576 -20.04 0.55 -8.98
N LEU A 577 -21.17 1.16 -8.65
CA LEU A 577 -22.23 0.56 -7.83
C LEU A 577 -23.11 -0.43 -8.59
N ARG A 578 -22.97 -0.58 -9.93
CA ARG A 578 -23.86 -1.38 -10.79
C ARG A 578 -24.17 -2.78 -10.28
N ASN A 579 -23.23 -3.41 -9.57
CA ASN A 579 -23.40 -4.76 -9.01
C ASN A 579 -24.04 -4.76 -7.62
N SER A 580 -24.20 -3.62 -6.98
CA SER A 580 -24.76 -3.52 -5.63
C SER A 580 -26.28 -3.35 -5.60
N GLY A 581 -26.86 -2.94 -6.73
CA GLY A 581 -28.27 -2.54 -6.81
C GLY A 581 -28.57 -1.18 -6.14
N MET A 582 -27.53 -0.43 -5.74
CA MET A 582 -27.64 0.91 -5.12
C MET A 582 -27.12 1.98 -6.08
N THR A 583 -27.64 3.19 -5.94
CA THR A 583 -27.10 4.40 -6.53
C THR A 583 -26.16 5.11 -5.57
N TYR A 584 -25.40 6.09 -6.06
CA TYR A 584 -24.61 6.98 -5.18
C TYR A 584 -25.52 7.74 -4.19
N GLU A 585 -26.73 8.17 -4.62
CA GLU A 585 -27.69 8.85 -3.74
C GLU A 585 -28.11 7.94 -2.58
N ASP A 586 -28.40 6.65 -2.85
CA ASP A 586 -28.70 5.65 -1.82
C ASP A 586 -27.53 5.51 -0.84
N MET A 587 -26.30 5.46 -1.36
CA MET A 587 -25.09 5.36 -0.51
C MET A 587 -24.86 6.64 0.31
N ALA A 588 -25.08 7.81 -0.27
CA ALA A 588 -24.94 9.09 0.43
C ALA A 588 -25.95 9.24 1.58
N GLU A 589 -27.16 8.70 1.41
CA GLU A 589 -28.17 8.64 2.48
C GLU A 589 -27.80 7.61 3.55
N ARG A 590 -27.42 6.40 3.17
CA ARG A 590 -27.03 5.32 4.09
C ARG A 590 -25.71 5.61 4.81
N THR A 591 -24.77 6.31 4.18
CA THR A 591 -23.38 6.59 4.56
C THR A 591 -22.46 5.38 4.46
N TRP A 592 -22.94 4.19 4.73
CA TRP A 592 -22.18 2.95 4.61
C TRP A 592 -23.10 1.74 4.35
N ALA A 593 -22.54 0.71 3.74
CA ALA A 593 -23.23 -0.55 3.47
C ALA A 593 -22.27 -1.73 3.60
N PHE A 594 -22.72 -2.80 4.23
CA PHE A 594 -22.00 -4.07 4.33
C PHE A 594 -22.60 -5.08 3.35
N PRO A 595 -21.79 -5.82 2.60
CA PRO A 595 -22.27 -7.02 1.91
C PRO A 595 -22.55 -8.12 2.94
N GLU A 596 -23.37 -9.09 2.56
CA GLU A 596 -23.50 -10.29 3.34
C GLU A 596 -22.16 -11.02 3.40
N TRP A 597 -21.77 -11.49 4.58
CA TRP A 597 -20.48 -12.12 4.80
C TRP A 597 -20.63 -13.59 5.13
N GLU A 598 -19.82 -14.42 4.45
CA GLU A 598 -19.73 -15.84 4.64
C GLU A 598 -18.31 -16.26 5.01
N TYR A 599 -18.21 -17.27 5.89
CA TYR A 599 -16.97 -17.97 6.19
C TYR A 599 -16.95 -19.32 5.47
N ARG A 600 -15.76 -19.87 5.30
CA ARG A 600 -15.52 -21.14 4.59
C ARG A 600 -16.14 -21.14 3.20
N LYS A 601 -15.94 -20.05 2.49
CA LYS A 601 -16.45 -19.82 1.14
C LYS A 601 -15.99 -20.89 0.16
N TYR A 602 -14.80 -21.44 0.37
CA TYR A 602 -14.24 -22.52 -0.45
C TYR A 602 -15.04 -23.83 -0.35
N GLU A 603 -15.59 -24.16 0.81
CA GLU A 603 -16.44 -25.36 0.97
C GLU A 603 -17.79 -25.21 0.27
N LYS A 604 -18.26 -23.98 0.10
CA LYS A 604 -19.57 -23.62 -0.44
C LYS A 604 -19.56 -23.34 -1.95
N GLY A 605 -18.40 -23.46 -2.61
CA GLY A 605 -18.25 -23.12 -4.03
C GLY A 605 -18.39 -21.63 -4.34
N LEU A 606 -18.16 -20.75 -3.37
CA LEU A 606 -18.36 -19.30 -3.53
C LEU A 606 -17.12 -18.57 -4.11
N LEU A 607 -15.97 -19.24 -4.16
CA LEU A 607 -14.72 -18.62 -4.61
C LEU A 607 -14.43 -18.86 -6.08
N ARG A 608 -14.91 -19.97 -6.63
CA ARG A 608 -14.62 -20.39 -8.02
C ARG A 608 -15.75 -19.96 -8.95
N ALA A 609 -15.39 -19.57 -10.17
CA ALA A 609 -16.36 -19.19 -11.19
C ALA A 609 -17.31 -20.33 -11.62
N ASP A 610 -16.82 -21.59 -11.53
CA ASP A 610 -17.61 -22.79 -11.85
C ASP A 610 -18.59 -23.20 -10.72
N GLY A 611 -18.53 -22.56 -9.56
CA GLY A 611 -19.38 -22.85 -8.40
C GLY A 611 -19.02 -24.14 -7.65
N GLU A 612 -17.92 -24.81 -8.02
CA GLU A 612 -17.46 -26.01 -7.33
C GLU A 612 -16.67 -25.64 -6.06
N PRO A 613 -16.68 -26.50 -5.02
CA PRO A 613 -15.82 -26.30 -3.86
C PRO A 613 -14.34 -26.16 -4.25
N GLY A 614 -13.63 -25.24 -3.60
CA GLY A 614 -12.22 -24.99 -3.86
C GLY A 614 -11.87 -23.51 -3.86
N PHE A 615 -10.64 -23.23 -4.28
CA PHE A 615 -10.03 -21.90 -4.31
C PHE A 615 -9.86 -21.41 -5.75
N ASN A 616 -9.76 -20.12 -5.92
CA ASN A 616 -9.64 -19.46 -7.21
C ASN A 616 -8.19 -19.45 -7.72
N THR A 617 -7.54 -20.61 -7.70
CA THR A 617 -6.17 -20.89 -8.17
C THR A 617 -6.20 -21.82 -9.36
N MET A 618 -5.08 -22.01 -10.05
CA MET A 618 -4.99 -22.95 -11.18
C MET A 618 -5.26 -24.40 -10.80
N SER A 619 -4.83 -24.81 -9.62
CA SER A 619 -5.09 -26.17 -9.11
C SER A 619 -6.49 -26.33 -8.51
N GLY A 620 -7.23 -25.25 -8.29
CA GLY A 620 -8.46 -25.22 -7.51
C GLY A 620 -8.24 -25.42 -6.01
N ARG A 621 -6.98 -25.43 -5.56
CA ARG A 621 -6.55 -25.60 -4.17
C ARG A 621 -5.63 -24.46 -3.76
N LEU A 622 -5.36 -24.32 -2.48
CA LEU A 622 -4.30 -23.43 -1.96
C LEU A 622 -2.93 -23.96 -2.39
N GLU A 623 -2.07 -23.11 -2.90
CA GLU A 623 -0.83 -23.54 -3.53
C GLU A 623 0.37 -23.12 -2.66
N PHE A 624 1.08 -24.05 -2.00
CA PHE A 624 2.33 -23.77 -1.31
C PHE A 624 3.42 -23.22 -2.26
N CYS A 625 3.35 -23.60 -3.52
CA CYS A 625 4.13 -23.04 -4.61
C CYS A 625 3.18 -22.79 -5.77
N SER A 626 3.11 -21.58 -6.25
CA SER A 626 2.13 -21.22 -7.27
C SER A 626 2.39 -21.90 -8.61
N VAL A 627 1.36 -22.56 -9.13
CA VAL A 627 1.36 -23.19 -10.48
C VAL A 627 1.56 -22.13 -11.56
N VAL A 628 0.91 -20.96 -11.43
CA VAL A 628 1.02 -19.86 -12.41
C VAL A 628 2.47 -19.38 -12.53
N THR A 629 3.13 -19.12 -11.43
CA THR A 629 4.49 -18.60 -11.44
C THR A 629 5.51 -19.64 -11.92
N ASP A 630 5.32 -20.92 -11.59
CA ASP A 630 6.10 -22.01 -12.15
C ASP A 630 5.96 -22.08 -13.69
N MET A 631 4.74 -21.90 -14.22
CA MET A 631 4.49 -21.85 -15.66
C MET A 631 5.15 -20.64 -16.35
N LEU A 632 5.26 -19.52 -15.64
CA LEU A 632 5.92 -18.29 -16.11
C LEU A 632 7.46 -18.36 -15.97
N GLY A 633 7.99 -19.44 -15.40
CA GLY A 633 9.42 -19.61 -15.16
C GLY A 633 9.98 -18.72 -14.05
N ALA A 634 9.12 -18.19 -13.19
CA ALA A 634 9.50 -17.42 -12.01
C ALA A 634 9.69 -18.36 -10.81
N ASP A 635 10.84 -18.31 -10.16
CA ASP A 635 11.08 -19.05 -8.92
C ASP A 635 10.41 -18.35 -7.75
N THR A 636 9.19 -18.78 -7.48
CA THR A 636 8.37 -18.28 -6.35
C THR A 636 8.25 -19.30 -5.23
N THR A 637 9.00 -20.40 -5.28
CA THR A 637 9.08 -21.34 -4.17
C THR A 637 9.48 -20.58 -2.91
N PRO A 638 8.76 -20.72 -1.80
CA PRO A 638 9.11 -20.08 -0.55
C PRO A 638 10.50 -20.54 -0.07
N HIS A 639 11.50 -19.73 -0.24
CA HIS A 639 12.85 -19.97 0.20
C HIS A 639 13.46 -18.71 0.82
N PHE A 640 14.54 -18.84 1.57
CA PHE A 640 15.17 -17.68 2.19
C PHE A 640 16.03 -16.92 1.19
N VAL A 641 15.68 -15.66 0.94
CA VAL A 641 16.47 -14.71 0.16
C VAL A 641 17.06 -13.68 1.12
N PRO A 642 18.37 -13.70 1.38
CA PRO A 642 19.01 -12.79 2.31
C PRO A 642 19.08 -11.35 1.75
N PRO A 643 19.14 -10.32 2.61
CA PRO A 643 19.42 -8.95 2.17
C PRO A 643 20.80 -8.87 1.50
N VAL A 644 20.89 -8.08 0.43
CA VAL A 644 22.13 -7.99 -0.37
C VAL A 644 23.26 -7.35 0.45
N GLU A 645 23.05 -6.16 0.98
CA GLU A 645 24.00 -5.47 1.87
C GLU A 645 23.72 -5.88 3.31
N SER A 646 24.27 -7.00 3.73
CA SER A 646 24.06 -7.54 5.08
C SER A 646 25.28 -8.33 5.57
N GLU A 647 25.32 -8.60 6.84
CA GLU A 647 26.32 -9.49 7.44
C GLU A 647 26.24 -10.95 6.93
N ILE A 648 25.08 -11.31 6.33
CA ILE A 648 24.85 -12.65 5.76
C ILE A 648 25.43 -12.76 4.35
N SER A 649 25.12 -11.79 3.49
CA SER A 649 25.47 -11.84 2.06
C SER A 649 26.78 -11.12 1.72
N SER A 650 27.15 -10.09 2.49
CA SER A 650 28.29 -9.21 2.20
C SER A 650 29.05 -8.85 3.48
N PRO A 651 29.57 -9.87 4.23
CA PRO A 651 30.22 -9.64 5.52
C PRO A 651 31.45 -8.75 5.45
N GLU A 652 32.10 -8.65 4.28
CA GLU A 652 33.21 -7.74 4.03
C GLU A 652 32.83 -6.26 4.17
N LEU A 653 31.56 -5.90 3.91
CA LEU A 653 31.06 -4.53 4.05
C LEU A 653 31.00 -4.06 5.50
N LEU A 654 30.93 -4.97 6.46
CA LEU A 654 30.91 -4.61 7.89
C LEU A 654 32.15 -3.86 8.34
N LYS A 655 33.24 -3.96 7.61
CA LYS A 655 34.46 -3.18 7.90
C LYS A 655 34.23 -1.68 7.74
N ASP A 656 33.45 -1.28 6.74
CA ASP A 656 33.19 0.12 6.42
C ASP A 656 31.81 0.57 6.91
N TYR A 657 30.84 -0.34 7.00
CA TYR A 657 29.43 -0.10 7.34
C TYR A 657 28.93 -1.10 8.38
N PRO A 658 29.33 -0.96 9.66
CA PRO A 658 29.12 -1.99 10.68
C PRO A 658 27.72 -2.03 11.29
N ILE A 659 26.80 -1.16 10.86
CA ILE A 659 25.49 -0.98 11.48
C ILE A 659 24.40 -1.31 10.45
N THR A 660 23.41 -2.09 10.86
CA THR A 660 22.21 -2.31 10.05
C THR A 660 21.32 -1.08 10.11
N PHE A 661 20.85 -0.64 8.96
CA PHE A 661 20.00 0.55 8.79
C PHE A 661 18.61 0.15 8.28
N GLY A 662 17.59 0.71 8.90
CA GLY A 662 16.22 0.67 8.44
C GLY A 662 15.58 2.04 8.40
N SER A 663 14.69 2.27 7.43
CA SER A 663 13.93 3.51 7.32
C SER A 663 12.45 3.27 7.54
N GLY A 664 11.72 4.31 7.93
CA GLY A 664 10.32 4.47 7.64
C GLY A 664 9.29 3.75 8.50
N ALA A 665 9.38 3.77 9.82
CA ALA A 665 8.18 3.50 10.64
C ALA A 665 7.21 4.68 10.57
N ARG A 666 5.90 4.42 10.36
CA ARG A 666 4.88 5.47 10.47
C ARG A 666 4.83 6.03 11.89
N LYS A 667 4.55 7.32 11.98
CA LYS A 667 4.29 8.04 13.23
C LYS A 667 2.79 8.24 13.43
N TRP A 668 2.36 8.50 14.66
CA TRP A 668 0.96 8.74 15.01
C TRP A 668 0.31 9.87 14.19
N GLY A 669 1.05 10.98 14.04
CA GLY A 669 0.54 12.20 13.43
C GLY A 669 0.64 12.25 11.92
N PHE A 670 1.36 11.34 11.28
CA PHE A 670 1.71 11.49 9.88
C PHE A 670 1.42 10.23 9.06
N PHE A 671 0.88 10.46 7.87
CA PHE A 671 0.74 9.43 6.86
C PHE A 671 1.81 9.67 5.80
N HIS A 672 2.96 9.01 5.95
CA HIS A 672 4.16 9.24 5.12
C HIS A 672 4.59 10.72 5.12
N SER A 673 4.54 11.41 3.98
CA SER A 673 4.84 12.84 3.86
C SER A 673 3.65 13.76 4.12
N GLU A 674 2.44 13.20 4.25
CA GLU A 674 1.23 13.97 4.53
C GLU A 674 1.10 14.40 5.98
N HIS A 675 0.32 15.42 6.23
CA HIS A 675 0.01 16.03 7.53
C HIS A 675 1.18 16.78 8.17
N ARG A 676 2.36 16.87 7.52
CA ARG A 676 3.51 17.63 8.03
C ARG A 676 3.20 19.12 8.20
N TRP A 677 2.17 19.61 7.53
CA TRP A 677 1.68 20.99 7.59
C TRP A 677 0.75 21.28 8.78
N ALA A 678 0.15 20.27 9.42
CA ALA A 678 -0.79 20.45 10.52
C ALA A 678 -0.07 20.83 11.83
N PRO A 679 -0.29 22.03 12.40
CA PRO A 679 0.44 22.51 13.58
C PRO A 679 0.23 21.63 14.82
N SER A 680 -0.96 21.06 15.00
CA SER A 680 -1.25 20.15 16.13
C SER A 680 -0.41 18.88 16.06
N LEU A 681 -0.25 18.32 14.87
CA LEU A 681 0.49 17.09 14.63
C LEU A 681 2.01 17.33 14.69
N ARG A 682 2.46 18.48 14.16
CA ARG A 682 3.87 18.89 14.25
C ARG A 682 4.36 19.12 15.69
N ARG A 683 3.48 19.44 16.62
CA ARG A 683 3.83 19.50 18.04
C ARG A 683 4.12 18.13 18.66
N ILE A 684 3.51 17.07 18.13
CA ILE A 684 3.74 15.68 18.60
C ILE A 684 5.14 15.22 18.15
N ASP A 685 5.45 15.40 16.86
CA ASP A 685 6.74 15.06 16.26
C ASP A 685 7.25 16.26 15.46
N PRO A 686 8.09 17.11 16.05
CA PRO A 686 8.47 18.40 15.44
C PRO A 686 9.57 18.29 14.37
N GLU A 687 10.38 17.23 14.41
CA GLU A 687 11.59 17.06 13.59
C GLU A 687 11.87 15.59 13.32
N PRO A 688 12.59 15.26 12.22
CA PRO A 688 12.99 13.89 11.93
C PRO A 688 14.06 13.41 12.90
N ARG A 689 13.93 12.15 13.34
CA ARG A 689 14.84 11.54 14.30
C ARG A 689 15.30 10.17 13.84
N ILE A 690 16.54 9.85 14.24
CA ILE A 690 17.09 8.51 14.12
C ILE A 690 17.18 7.87 15.51
N GLU A 691 16.57 6.69 15.66
CA GLU A 691 16.61 5.91 16.89
C GLU A 691 17.89 5.08 16.94
N ILE A 692 18.64 5.19 18.03
CA ILE A 692 19.93 4.53 18.23
C ILE A 692 19.97 3.93 19.64
N HIS A 693 20.45 2.69 19.77
CA HIS A 693 20.66 2.09 21.09
C HIS A 693 21.76 2.87 21.86
N PRO A 694 21.57 3.15 23.17
CA PRO A 694 22.54 3.95 23.94
C PRO A 694 23.97 3.40 23.92
N GLU A 695 24.15 2.08 23.96
CA GLU A 695 25.49 1.48 23.90
C GLU A 695 26.12 1.68 22.52
N THR A 696 25.36 1.49 21.44
CA THR A 696 25.83 1.78 20.08
C THR A 696 26.19 3.26 19.93
N ALA A 697 25.35 4.18 20.43
CA ALA A 697 25.63 5.61 20.37
C ALA A 697 26.92 5.99 21.12
N ALA A 698 27.17 5.36 22.28
CA ALA A 698 28.38 5.60 23.07
C ALA A 698 29.67 5.20 22.33
N GLU A 699 29.64 4.11 21.55
CA GLU A 699 30.78 3.65 20.73
C GLU A 699 31.19 4.69 19.69
N TYR A 700 30.22 5.49 19.18
CA TYR A 700 30.43 6.54 18.18
C TYR A 700 30.47 7.94 18.76
N GLY A 701 30.46 8.11 20.11
CA GLY A 701 30.48 9.40 20.78
C GLY A 701 29.26 10.27 20.51
N ILE A 702 28.11 9.66 20.24
CA ILE A 702 26.84 10.34 19.94
C ILE A 702 26.01 10.47 21.22
N ALA A 703 25.59 11.69 21.55
CA ALA A 703 24.66 11.99 22.64
C ALA A 703 23.22 12.14 22.13
N ASP A 704 22.25 12.02 23.04
CA ASP A 704 20.85 12.27 22.70
C ASP A 704 20.67 13.73 22.22
N GLY A 705 19.98 13.89 21.09
CA GLY A 705 19.78 15.21 20.46
C GLY A 705 20.92 15.68 19.55
N ASP A 706 22.05 14.98 19.45
CA ASP A 706 23.08 15.31 18.47
C ASP A 706 22.58 15.10 17.04
N MET A 707 23.05 15.92 16.09
CA MET A 707 22.88 15.64 14.67
C MET A 707 23.79 14.49 14.26
N VAL A 708 23.23 13.47 13.68
CA VAL A 708 23.91 12.25 13.22
C VAL A 708 23.97 12.24 11.71
N LEU A 709 25.16 12.07 11.17
CA LEU A 709 25.40 11.75 9.78
C LEU A 709 25.34 10.23 9.63
N VAL A 710 24.47 9.75 8.74
CA VAL A 710 24.36 8.37 8.33
C VAL A 710 24.84 8.26 6.90
N GLU A 711 25.75 7.33 6.63
CA GLU A 711 26.38 7.17 5.33
C GLU A 711 26.47 5.69 4.93
N ASN A 712 26.32 5.42 3.66
CA ASN A 712 26.66 4.13 3.05
C ASN A 712 27.16 4.33 1.61
N MET A 713 27.30 3.23 0.85
CA MET A 713 27.77 3.26 -0.53
C MET A 713 26.82 3.97 -1.50
N PHE A 714 25.55 4.19 -1.12
CA PHE A 714 24.54 4.82 -1.98
C PHE A 714 24.44 6.33 -1.74
N GLY A 715 24.68 6.78 -0.50
CA GLY A 715 24.59 8.20 -0.17
C GLY A 715 24.67 8.47 1.34
N HIS A 716 24.08 9.59 1.72
CA HIS A 716 24.08 10.02 3.11
C HIS A 716 22.86 10.89 3.42
N PHE A 717 22.52 10.99 4.71
CA PHE A 717 21.53 11.92 5.24
C PHE A 717 21.88 12.29 6.69
N THR A 718 21.21 13.30 7.24
CA THR A 718 21.36 13.70 8.64
C THR A 718 20.01 13.74 9.35
N GLN A 719 19.96 13.19 10.56
CA GLN A 719 18.81 13.30 11.46
C GLN A 719 19.28 13.45 12.91
N LYS A 720 18.38 13.94 13.77
CA LYS A 720 18.66 14.13 15.18
C LYS A 720 18.60 12.81 15.95
N ALA A 721 19.61 12.50 16.74
CA ALA A 721 19.64 11.29 17.55
C ALA A 721 18.52 11.27 18.60
N ARG A 722 17.86 10.12 18.71
CA ARG A 722 17.01 9.72 19.82
C ARG A 722 17.59 8.44 20.42
N LEU A 723 18.19 8.54 21.59
CA LEU A 723 18.72 7.36 22.26
C LEU A 723 17.61 6.58 22.92
N THR A 724 17.50 5.30 22.58
CA THR A 724 16.43 4.43 23.11
C THR A 724 16.87 2.97 23.14
N THR A 725 16.51 2.25 24.20
CA THR A 725 16.68 0.79 24.31
C THR A 725 15.61 -0.01 23.56
N THR A 726 14.68 0.68 22.87
CA THR A 726 13.63 0.02 22.10
C THR A 726 14.12 -0.50 20.75
N VAL A 727 15.29 -0.07 20.28
CA VAL A 727 15.96 -0.64 19.10
C VAL A 727 17.08 -1.57 19.55
N ARG A 728 17.40 -2.58 18.75
CA ARG A 728 18.50 -3.50 19.04
C ARG A 728 19.87 -2.81 18.85
N LYS A 729 20.91 -3.36 19.47
CA LYS A 729 22.28 -2.90 19.25
C LYS A 729 22.69 -3.09 17.78
N ASN A 730 23.54 -2.21 17.28
CA ASN A 730 24.01 -2.21 15.89
C ASN A 730 22.90 -2.16 14.84
N TYR A 731 21.75 -1.58 15.23
CA TYR A 731 20.64 -1.27 14.34
C TYR A 731 20.19 0.17 14.58
N VAL A 732 19.97 0.92 13.51
CA VAL A 732 19.42 2.27 13.57
C VAL A 732 18.17 2.38 12.73
N MET A 733 17.20 3.16 13.22
CA MET A 733 15.92 3.36 12.56
C MET A 733 15.65 4.83 12.33
N ALA A 734 15.62 5.25 11.06
CA ALA A 734 15.42 6.64 10.67
C ALA A 734 13.95 6.95 10.32
N ASP A 735 13.53 8.16 10.60
CA ASP A 735 12.21 8.67 10.18
C ASP A 735 12.21 9.01 8.70
N HIS A 736 11.12 8.66 7.98
CA HIS A 736 10.95 8.95 6.56
C HIS A 736 9.88 10.01 6.28
N GLY A 737 9.83 10.47 5.04
CA GLY A 737 8.75 11.33 4.54
C GLY A 737 8.74 12.73 5.16
N TRP A 738 9.90 13.24 5.59
CA TRP A 738 10.00 14.56 6.22
C TRP A 738 10.24 15.65 5.20
N TRP A 739 9.50 16.75 5.39
CA TRP A 739 9.70 18.04 4.76
C TRP A 739 9.11 19.14 5.66
N PHE A 740 9.40 20.40 5.36
CA PHE A 740 9.07 21.53 6.22
C PHE A 740 8.17 22.52 5.45
N PRO A 741 6.83 22.36 5.52
CA PRO A 741 5.87 23.19 4.76
C PRO A 741 5.95 24.68 5.07
N GLU A 742 6.50 25.06 6.23
CA GLU A 742 6.76 26.43 6.66
C GLU A 742 7.93 27.08 5.94
N GLU A 743 8.78 26.31 5.30
CA GLU A 743 9.89 26.80 4.53
C GLU A 743 9.49 26.96 3.07
N ASN A 744 9.67 28.15 2.51
CA ASN A 744 9.52 28.35 1.09
C ASN A 744 10.74 27.74 0.39
N TYR A 745 10.54 26.55 -0.18
CA TYR A 745 11.60 25.73 -0.78
C TYR A 745 12.13 26.30 -2.11
N GLY A 746 11.98 27.56 -2.44
CA GLY A 746 12.48 28.18 -3.67
C GLY A 746 13.77 27.54 -4.19
N GLY A 747 13.67 26.39 -4.88
CA GLY A 747 14.78 25.69 -5.50
C GLY A 747 15.75 24.92 -4.60
N ARG A 748 15.48 24.78 -3.31
CA ARG A 748 16.41 24.12 -2.35
C ARG A 748 16.11 22.63 -2.21
N THR A 749 16.48 21.85 -3.22
CA THR A 749 16.41 20.38 -3.16
C THR A 749 17.33 19.79 -2.08
N GLU A 750 18.41 20.47 -1.71
CA GLU A 750 19.33 20.01 -0.66
C GLU A 750 18.60 19.80 0.68
N ARG A 751 17.68 20.68 1.07
CA ARG A 751 16.89 20.48 2.29
C ARG A 751 15.86 19.37 2.21
N THR A 752 15.45 18.99 1.02
CA THR A 752 14.60 17.83 0.78
C THR A 752 15.38 16.53 1.00
N PHE A 753 16.63 16.50 0.60
CA PHE A 753 17.47 15.31 0.67
C PHE A 753 18.23 15.20 1.99
N GLU A 754 18.57 16.32 2.63
CA GLU A 754 19.34 16.35 3.88
C GLU A 754 18.78 15.41 4.98
N PRO A 755 17.45 15.42 5.31
CA PRO A 755 16.88 14.53 6.31
C PRO A 755 16.36 13.20 5.72
N ASN A 756 16.50 12.96 4.42
CA ASN A 756 15.82 11.86 3.73
C ASN A 756 16.62 10.55 3.78
N PRO A 757 16.17 9.55 4.57
CA PRO A 757 16.89 8.28 4.69
C PRO A 757 16.94 7.48 3.38
N ASN A 758 16.07 7.76 2.42
CA ASN A 758 16.08 7.09 1.13
C ASN A 758 17.33 7.42 0.29
N CYS A 759 18.10 8.44 0.63
CA CYS A 759 19.43 8.67 0.05
C CYS A 759 20.41 7.52 0.32
N CYS A 760 20.13 6.70 1.33
CA CYS A 760 20.91 5.49 1.65
C CYS A 760 20.23 4.19 1.21
N VAL A 761 19.17 4.26 0.39
CA VAL A 761 18.44 3.10 -0.12
C VAL A 761 18.67 2.97 -1.62
N PRO A 762 19.12 1.81 -2.12
CA PRO A 762 19.31 1.62 -3.56
C PRO A 762 17.96 1.55 -4.28
N LEU A 763 17.88 2.14 -5.46
CA LEU A 763 16.79 1.92 -6.40
C LEU A 763 17.02 0.58 -7.10
N ARG A 764 16.65 -0.50 -6.44
CA ARG A 764 16.88 -1.87 -6.89
C ARG A 764 15.82 -2.80 -6.30
N PRO A 765 14.98 -3.42 -7.13
CA PRO A 765 13.95 -4.33 -6.65
C PRO A 765 14.54 -5.68 -6.21
N GLY A 766 13.70 -6.50 -5.61
CA GLY A 766 14.01 -7.89 -5.32
C GLY A 766 14.10 -8.76 -6.59
N PRO A 767 14.44 -10.06 -6.43
CA PRO A 767 14.74 -10.96 -7.56
C PRO A 767 13.63 -11.11 -8.60
N LEU A 768 12.38 -10.87 -8.21
CA LEU A 768 11.20 -11.00 -9.07
C LEU A 768 10.70 -9.67 -9.63
N GLY A 769 11.43 -8.56 -9.43
CA GLY A 769 11.02 -7.22 -9.84
C GLY A 769 10.11 -6.51 -8.82
N VAL A 770 9.79 -7.16 -7.72
CA VAL A 770 8.98 -6.63 -6.62
C VAL A 770 9.74 -6.73 -5.30
N ALA A 771 9.29 -5.98 -4.27
CA ALA A 771 9.99 -5.81 -3.00
C ALA A 771 11.31 -5.02 -3.12
N ALA A 772 11.85 -4.49 -2.03
CA ALA A 772 13.11 -3.71 -2.04
C ALA A 772 13.67 -3.49 -0.63
N SER A 773 14.97 -3.16 -0.55
CA SER A 773 15.72 -3.08 0.70
C SER A 773 15.59 -1.73 1.43
N TYR A 774 14.39 -1.34 1.88
CA TYR A 774 14.21 -0.14 2.73
C TYR A 774 14.52 -0.37 4.21
N LYS A 775 14.57 -1.64 4.66
CA LYS A 775 14.62 -2.00 6.10
C LYS A 775 15.89 -2.71 6.51
N SER A 776 16.76 -3.07 5.58
CA SER A 776 17.86 -4.01 5.83
C SER A 776 19.11 -3.73 4.98
N THR A 777 19.57 -2.48 4.92
CA THR A 777 20.88 -2.14 4.36
C THR A 777 21.92 -1.92 5.45
N LEU A 778 23.19 -1.79 5.08
CA LEU A 778 24.28 -1.44 6.00
C LEU A 778 24.60 0.06 5.94
N CYS A 779 25.07 0.62 7.06
CA CYS A 779 25.53 2.00 7.15
C CYS A 779 26.65 2.17 8.19
N ARG A 780 27.27 3.35 8.20
CA ARG A 780 28.04 3.89 9.33
C ARG A 780 27.37 5.15 9.84
N ILE A 781 27.58 5.44 11.11
CA ILE A 781 27.08 6.65 11.75
C ILE A 781 28.22 7.46 12.37
N SER A 782 28.08 8.77 12.39
CA SER A 782 28.99 9.68 13.06
C SER A 782 28.25 10.94 13.51
N LYS A 783 28.81 11.68 14.44
CA LYS A 783 28.30 13.01 14.76
C LYS A 783 28.46 13.91 13.54
N ALA A 784 27.38 14.52 13.07
CA ALA A 784 27.44 15.43 11.93
C ALA A 784 28.38 16.64 12.25
N PRO A 785 29.16 17.10 11.26
CA PRO A 785 29.94 18.32 11.43
C PRO A 785 29.03 19.49 11.86
N SER A 786 29.47 20.29 12.81
CA SER A 786 28.75 21.50 13.18
C SER A 786 28.69 22.43 11.96
N THR A 787 27.52 22.63 11.39
CA THR A 787 27.30 23.71 10.41
C THR A 787 27.55 25.04 11.15
N LYS A 788 28.66 25.70 10.82
CA LYS A 788 28.95 27.06 11.29
C LYS A 788 28.05 28.06 10.57
#